data_39e038b5511d2fed62decdcad262ef16
#
_entry.id   39e038b5511d2fed62decdcad262ef16
#
_cell.length_a   1.000
_cell.length_b   1.000
_cell.length_c   1.000
_cell.angle_alpha   90.00
_cell.angle_beta   90.00
_cell.angle_gamma   90.00
#
_symmetry.space_group_name_H-M   'P 1'
#
loop_
_entity.id
_entity.type
_entity.pdbx_description
1 polymer ?
#
loop_
_entity_poly.entity_id
_entity_poly.type
_entity_poly.pdbx_seq_one_letter_code
_entity_poly.pdbx_strand_id
1 'polypeptide(L)'
;MTYRININVRRVCCLLALGLLGFQTANSQSVHGGQPVDAADGHSILTAGAPAVLTIREAGPHSLRVTLRPEQAGEDLPYSPALADCHYADPALRITRLDAPMHKKIGGLIVDVNPSPLTVRVTTTEGRLVQELVFLDSSLSFSLQDAPVLGLGEGGHRPDPGGDWRKTPVEFDRRGRMQDMQPRWQGDAYGSRNPVSLLVGTDGWALFIASPWGRIDLRDKHRGVFLPWKPTARDSVQQDQGNQGLVGAKGLPPAGSVIPGLYDVFLFDARDPAWLMADLALLTGPAVMPPKWALGYMQSHRTLRDETQMLAIVDSFRSKKIPVDAVIYLGTGFTPRGWNTPQPSFDFNPEVFHHDPALVLADLHAQHVKVVLHIVPWDRNKLPSLHGTIPAAKGELLDEGHIQNYWKQHIALMNKGADAFWPDEGDWFNLYERVRRHQLYYQGPVSTFPNIRPWSLHRNGYLGIARWGGWIWSGDTESSWKTLEAQVAVGINSSLSLSPYWGSDIGGFYPNWEKTGELYARWFQFGAFCPSFRSHGRTTMTILPWGWGQGDRGDLETSTKPASDSEIIRRNVLVSEMNNPRIEPVVKKYDELRYWLLPYNYSLAYEARRQGMPFMRALWLHYADDTIARRLGSEYLWGRDMLIAPVFEKGAVHRTLYLPKGEWYDWWTNKPQPGGRWITRDVDLSIMPIYVRAGAILPLDPTRQYTSQPVNEPTTFLVYPGADGDYTLYDDDGISLDYLYGSATWIHCVWDDTHKVLHLSPAAPAGYSNKPMQRTFRIRLMSSGAKKEIAYKGRATTVEF
;
A
#
# COMPACT_ATOMS: atom_id res chain seq x y z
N MET A 1 35.58 23.74 -13.89
CA MET A 1 34.78 24.57 -12.95
C MET A 1 33.83 23.65 -12.21
N THR A 2 34.22 23.27 -11.01
CA THR A 2 33.54 22.28 -10.20
C THR A 2 32.59 23.00 -9.24
N TYR A 3 31.32 23.04 -9.55
CA TYR A 3 30.32 23.52 -8.60
C TYR A 3 30.03 22.39 -7.61
N ARG A 4 30.51 22.53 -6.39
CA ARG A 4 30.04 21.75 -5.22
C ARG A 4 28.67 22.31 -4.81
N ILE A 5 27.63 21.60 -5.13
CA ILE A 5 26.33 21.85 -4.55
C ILE A 5 26.23 21.00 -3.28
N ASN A 6 26.45 21.63 -2.14
CA ASN A 6 26.19 21.04 -0.82
C ASN A 6 24.68 21.03 -0.59
N ILE A 7 24.00 19.99 -1.05
CA ILE A 7 22.59 19.78 -0.69
C ILE A 7 22.58 19.14 0.69
N ASN A 8 22.19 19.94 1.66
CA ASN A 8 22.07 19.54 3.05
C ASN A 8 20.89 18.58 3.20
N VAL A 9 21.13 17.27 3.04
CA VAL A 9 20.14 16.18 3.13
C VAL A 9 19.34 16.24 4.46
N ARG A 10 19.94 16.79 5.51
CA ARG A 10 19.24 17.06 6.78
C ARG A 10 18.04 18.02 6.63
N ARG A 11 18.04 18.93 5.66
CA ARG A 11 16.90 19.84 5.44
C ARG A 11 15.71 19.17 4.77
N VAL A 12 15.91 18.16 3.94
CA VAL A 12 14.80 17.44 3.29
C VAL A 12 14.06 16.57 4.29
N CYS A 13 14.77 15.92 5.21
CA CYS A 13 14.13 15.14 6.28
C CYS A 13 13.43 16.03 7.32
N CYS A 14 14.01 17.18 7.69
CA CYS A 14 13.35 18.11 8.61
C CYS A 14 12.11 18.81 8.01
N LEU A 15 12.07 19.05 6.70
CA LEU A 15 10.91 19.65 6.04
C LEU A 15 9.75 18.68 5.87
N LEU A 16 10.01 17.37 5.83
CA LEU A 16 8.96 16.34 5.89
C LEU A 16 8.26 16.31 7.25
N ALA A 17 8.95 16.65 8.33
CA ALA A 17 8.37 16.77 9.68
C ALA A 17 7.56 18.07 9.87
N LEU A 18 7.97 19.17 9.22
CA LEU A 18 7.29 20.47 9.35
C LEU A 18 5.95 20.56 8.60
N GLY A 19 5.71 19.72 7.60
CA GLY A 19 4.41 19.63 6.91
C GLY A 19 3.27 19.04 7.75
N LEU A 20 3.57 18.44 8.89
CA LEU A 20 2.58 17.88 9.83
C LEU A 20 2.11 18.87 10.93
N LEU A 21 2.79 20.01 11.10
CA LEU A 21 2.47 20.98 12.16
C LEU A 21 1.32 21.93 11.85
N GLY A 22 0.43 21.59 10.91
CA GLY A 22 -0.79 22.34 10.62
C GLY A 22 -2.02 21.91 11.46
N PHE A 23 -1.86 21.20 12.55
CA PHE A 23 -2.90 21.07 13.57
C PHE A 23 -2.88 22.34 14.43
N GLN A 24 -4.03 22.95 14.59
CA GLN A 24 -4.33 24.14 15.38
C GLN A 24 -3.26 24.45 16.42
N THR A 25 -2.62 25.61 16.29
CA THR A 25 -2.00 26.26 17.43
C THR A 25 -3.11 26.67 18.41
N ALA A 26 -3.67 25.71 19.10
CA ALA A 26 -4.15 26.00 20.43
C ALA A 26 -2.89 26.40 21.20
N ASN A 27 -2.91 27.60 21.78
CA ASN A 27 -1.86 28.10 22.65
C ASN A 27 -1.26 26.96 23.47
N SER A 28 -0.04 26.57 23.14
CA SER A 28 0.76 25.75 24.02
C SER A 28 1.13 26.60 25.24
N GLN A 29 0.22 26.69 26.17
CA GLN A 29 0.69 26.82 27.55
C GLN A 29 1.60 25.61 27.76
N SER A 30 2.85 25.89 28.07
CA SER A 30 3.82 24.92 28.51
C SER A 30 3.17 24.10 29.63
N VAL A 31 2.67 22.93 29.29
CA VAL A 31 2.33 21.91 30.28
C VAL A 31 3.69 21.54 30.86
N HIS A 32 3.92 21.96 32.11
CA HIS A 32 5.05 21.50 32.90
C HIS A 32 5.06 19.98 32.81
N GLY A 33 6.03 19.42 32.08
CA GLY A 33 6.31 18.00 32.10
C GLY A 33 6.54 17.59 33.56
N GLY A 34 5.61 16.82 34.12
CA GLY A 34 5.84 16.22 35.42
C GLY A 34 7.09 15.36 35.32
N GLN A 35 8.00 15.47 36.29
CA GLN A 35 9.19 14.62 36.34
C GLN A 35 8.78 13.17 36.19
N PRO A 36 9.59 12.33 35.48
CA PRO A 36 9.35 10.88 35.42
C PRO A 36 9.13 10.36 36.83
N VAL A 37 8.11 9.54 37.02
CA VAL A 37 7.97 8.84 38.31
C VAL A 37 8.96 7.67 38.25
N ASP A 38 10.10 7.86 38.90
CA ASP A 38 11.06 6.79 39.10
C ASP A 38 10.59 5.95 40.29
N ALA A 39 10.19 4.71 40.05
CA ALA A 39 9.99 3.76 41.13
C ALA A 39 11.39 3.21 41.55
N ALA A 40 11.94 3.75 42.62
CA ALA A 40 13.26 3.38 43.14
C ALA A 40 13.20 2.33 44.26
N ASP A 41 12.03 2.11 44.85
CA ASP A 41 11.80 1.16 45.96
C ASP A 41 11.14 -0.12 45.45
N GLY A 42 11.56 -1.29 45.93
CA GLY A 42 10.97 -2.58 45.61
C GLY A 42 11.93 -3.59 44.94
N HIS A 43 11.40 -4.73 44.53
CA HIS A 43 12.15 -5.75 43.80
C HIS A 43 12.39 -5.32 42.35
N SER A 44 13.61 -5.61 41.86
CA SER A 44 13.94 -5.35 40.43
C SER A 44 12.98 -6.09 39.50
N ILE A 45 12.44 -5.40 38.51
CA ILE A 45 11.71 -6.05 37.46
C ILE A 45 12.70 -6.82 36.55
N LEU A 46 12.29 -7.97 36.05
CA LEU A 46 13.14 -8.84 35.22
C LEU A 46 12.57 -9.03 33.84
N THR A 47 13.45 -9.24 32.87
CA THR A 47 13.11 -9.73 31.55
C THR A 47 14.17 -10.70 31.05
N ALA A 48 13.78 -11.88 30.56
CA ALA A 48 14.70 -12.96 30.16
C ALA A 48 15.76 -13.27 31.24
N GLY A 49 15.39 -13.20 32.52
CA GLY A 49 16.26 -13.47 33.67
C GLY A 49 17.24 -12.36 34.03
N ALA A 50 17.19 -11.19 33.37
CA ALA A 50 18.06 -10.06 33.66
C ALA A 50 17.29 -8.87 34.23
N PRO A 51 17.91 -7.98 35.04
CA PRO A 51 17.33 -6.71 35.47
C PRO A 51 16.88 -5.89 34.26
N ALA A 52 15.72 -5.28 34.36
CA ALA A 52 15.06 -4.61 33.26
C ALA A 52 14.60 -3.18 33.58
N VAL A 53 14.37 -2.42 32.53
CA VAL A 53 13.75 -1.09 32.58
C VAL A 53 12.49 -1.14 31.72
N LEU A 54 11.36 -0.78 32.34
CA LEU A 54 10.10 -0.53 31.65
C LEU A 54 9.92 0.98 31.48
N THR A 55 9.77 1.46 30.24
CA THR A 55 9.42 2.85 29.97
C THR A 55 8.08 2.92 29.23
N ILE A 56 7.26 3.91 29.60
CA ILE A 56 5.97 4.19 28.93
C ILE A 56 5.91 5.68 28.64
N ARG A 57 5.62 6.02 27.39
CA ARG A 57 5.52 7.41 26.91
C ARG A 57 4.41 7.60 25.89
N GLU A 58 3.97 8.83 25.71
CA GLU A 58 3.14 9.17 24.55
C GLU A 58 3.92 8.95 23.26
N ALA A 59 3.25 8.38 22.26
CA ALA A 59 3.80 8.17 20.92
C ALA A 59 3.11 9.05 19.88
N GLY A 60 1.82 9.24 20.03
CA GLY A 60 0.97 10.15 19.27
C GLY A 60 -0.22 10.55 20.11
N PRO A 61 -1.14 11.38 19.61
CA PRO A 61 -2.33 11.86 20.33
C PRO A 61 -3.20 10.75 20.93
N HIS A 62 -3.21 9.57 20.30
CA HIS A 62 -4.05 8.44 20.68
C HIS A 62 -3.23 7.15 20.89
N SER A 63 -1.91 7.27 21.08
CA SER A 63 -1.03 6.11 21.17
C SER A 63 0.05 6.26 22.24
N LEU A 64 0.45 5.10 22.80
CA LEU A 64 1.55 4.96 23.74
C LEU A 64 2.64 4.06 23.18
N ARG A 65 3.88 4.33 23.52
CA ARG A 65 5.01 3.42 23.31
C ARG A 65 5.41 2.82 24.65
N VAL A 66 5.37 1.49 24.73
CA VAL A 66 5.74 0.67 25.90
C VAL A 66 6.99 -0.09 25.53
N THR A 67 8.10 0.17 26.24
CA THR A 67 9.38 -0.49 25.98
C THR A 67 9.86 -1.18 27.26
N LEU A 68 9.93 -2.51 27.22
CA LEU A 68 10.61 -3.32 28.24
C LEU A 68 11.93 -3.80 27.66
N ARG A 69 13.04 -3.53 28.33
CA ARG A 69 14.37 -3.92 27.89
C ARG A 69 15.27 -4.32 29.05
N PRO A 70 16.26 -5.21 28.82
CA PRO A 70 17.33 -5.40 29.79
C PRO A 70 18.07 -4.08 30.06
N GLU A 71 18.50 -3.82 31.31
CA GLU A 71 19.24 -2.61 31.65
C GLU A 71 20.51 -2.45 30.81
N GLN A 72 21.17 -3.57 30.52
CA GLN A 72 22.41 -3.60 29.73
C GLN A 72 22.21 -3.27 28.24
N ALA A 73 20.97 -3.25 27.74
CA ALA A 73 20.68 -3.01 26.33
C ALA A 73 20.86 -1.54 25.88
N GLY A 74 21.29 -0.66 26.74
CA GLY A 74 21.86 0.67 26.45
C GLY A 74 20.93 1.74 25.86
N GLU A 75 20.04 1.43 24.96
CA GLU A 75 19.22 2.39 24.23
C GLU A 75 17.78 2.46 24.75
N ASP A 76 17.32 3.67 25.07
CA ASP A 76 15.95 3.92 25.51
C ASP A 76 14.90 3.78 24.39
N LEU A 77 15.33 3.94 23.14
CA LEU A 77 14.48 3.87 21.94
C LEU A 77 15.07 2.89 20.94
N PRO A 78 14.64 1.61 20.95
CA PRO A 78 15.07 0.63 19.97
C PRO A 78 14.78 1.08 18.54
N TYR A 79 15.72 0.82 17.65
CA TYR A 79 15.55 1.14 16.23
C TYR A 79 14.54 0.19 15.57
N SER A 80 13.64 0.76 14.78
CA SER A 80 12.78 0.01 13.84
C SER A 80 12.76 0.69 12.48
N PRO A 81 12.93 -0.05 11.37
CA PRO A 81 12.89 0.54 10.03
C PRO A 81 11.50 1.06 9.64
N ALA A 82 10.47 0.62 10.35
CA ALA A 82 9.12 1.12 10.17
C ALA A 82 8.95 2.57 10.58
N LEU A 83 9.66 2.97 11.63
CA LEU A 83 9.48 4.29 12.25
C LEU A 83 10.20 5.38 11.47
N ALA A 84 9.55 6.53 11.36
CA ALA A 84 10.20 7.75 10.91
C ALA A 84 11.09 8.30 12.05
N ASP A 85 11.95 9.24 11.70
CA ASP A 85 12.74 9.98 12.68
C ASP A 85 11.82 10.98 13.40
N CYS A 86 11.18 10.51 14.47
CA CYS A 86 10.25 11.28 15.30
C CYS A 86 10.89 11.59 16.63
N HIS A 87 10.65 12.80 17.13
CA HIS A 87 10.95 13.13 18.51
C HIS A 87 9.83 12.58 19.41
N TYR A 88 10.18 11.71 20.34
CA TYR A 88 9.25 11.20 21.35
C TYR A 88 9.38 12.01 22.64
N ALA A 89 8.29 12.18 23.34
CA ALA A 89 8.28 12.76 24.68
C ALA A 89 9.13 11.92 25.65
N ASP A 90 9.62 12.56 26.70
CA ASP A 90 10.27 11.84 27.79
C ASP A 90 9.34 10.77 28.39
N PRO A 91 9.88 9.66 28.95
CA PRO A 91 9.05 8.65 29.57
C PRO A 91 8.17 9.23 30.66
N ALA A 92 6.86 9.07 30.56
CA ALA A 92 5.95 9.41 31.65
C ALA A 92 6.12 8.45 32.85
N LEU A 93 6.47 7.18 32.56
CA LEU A 93 6.84 6.18 33.54
C LEU A 93 8.20 5.56 33.15
N ARG A 94 9.09 5.46 34.15
CA ARG A 94 10.34 4.70 34.07
C ARG A 94 10.42 3.82 35.32
N ILE A 95 10.35 2.53 35.17
CA ILE A 95 10.24 1.57 36.24
C ILE A 95 11.41 0.58 36.14
N THR A 96 12.23 0.48 37.21
CA THR A 96 13.28 -0.52 37.37
C THR A 96 12.95 -1.48 38.51
N ARG A 97 12.11 -1.03 39.45
CA ARG A 97 11.65 -1.80 40.62
C ARG A 97 10.16 -1.61 40.80
N LEU A 98 9.45 -2.65 41.20
CA LEU A 98 8.00 -2.59 41.39
C LEU A 98 7.54 -3.68 42.36
N ASP A 99 6.97 -3.28 43.50
CA ASP A 99 6.35 -4.17 44.50
C ASP A 99 4.84 -4.02 44.57
N ALA A 100 4.33 -2.88 44.23
CA ALA A 100 2.90 -2.56 44.30
C ALA A 100 2.39 -2.01 42.95
N PRO A 101 1.11 -2.17 42.64
CA PRO A 101 0.53 -1.61 41.42
C PRO A 101 0.75 -0.10 41.32
N MET A 102 1.07 0.36 40.11
CA MET A 102 1.15 1.79 39.77
C MET A 102 0.03 2.17 38.84
N HIS A 103 -0.53 3.35 39.02
CA HIS A 103 -1.58 3.93 38.21
C HIS A 103 -1.15 5.32 37.73
N LYS A 104 -1.26 5.60 36.46
CA LYS A 104 -0.94 6.92 35.89
C LYS A 104 -1.78 7.22 34.65
N LYS A 105 -2.26 8.46 34.57
CA LYS A 105 -2.82 8.99 33.32
C LYS A 105 -1.68 9.49 32.43
N ILE A 106 -1.67 9.06 31.17
CA ILE A 106 -0.70 9.47 30.14
C ILE A 106 -1.49 9.89 28.90
N GLY A 107 -1.44 11.16 28.56
CA GLY A 107 -2.29 11.71 27.50
C GLY A 107 -3.77 11.49 27.78
N GLY A 108 -4.48 10.91 26.81
CA GLY A 108 -5.90 10.54 26.92
C GLY A 108 -6.16 9.15 27.53
N LEU A 109 -5.11 8.45 28.00
CA LEU A 109 -5.18 7.05 28.41
C LEU A 109 -4.79 6.87 29.87
N ILE A 110 -5.32 5.83 30.49
CA ILE A 110 -4.99 5.38 31.83
C ILE A 110 -4.12 4.14 31.74
N VAL A 111 -3.02 4.14 32.48
CA VAL A 111 -2.04 3.04 32.50
C VAL A 111 -1.94 2.50 33.91
N ASP A 112 -2.20 1.20 34.07
CA ASP A 112 -1.98 0.43 35.27
C ASP A 112 -0.83 -0.54 35.03
N VAL A 113 0.17 -0.53 35.96
CA VAL A 113 1.30 -1.46 35.91
C VAL A 113 1.29 -2.32 37.16
N ASN A 114 1.24 -3.64 36.97
CA ASN A 114 1.23 -4.63 38.05
C ASN A 114 2.51 -5.45 38.05
N PRO A 115 3.07 -5.81 39.23
CA PRO A 115 4.37 -6.47 39.32
C PRO A 115 4.39 -7.96 39.00
N SER A 116 3.36 -8.72 39.29
CA SER A 116 3.36 -10.20 39.23
C SER A 116 2.08 -10.79 38.64
N PRO A 117 2.09 -11.28 37.41
CA PRO A 117 3.14 -11.08 36.40
C PRO A 117 3.26 -9.61 35.99
N LEU A 118 4.43 -9.18 35.52
CA LEU A 118 4.60 -7.81 35.03
C LEU A 118 3.59 -7.54 33.91
N THR A 119 2.64 -6.68 34.22
CA THR A 119 1.48 -6.40 33.33
C THR A 119 1.33 -4.90 33.14
N VAL A 120 1.11 -4.49 31.90
CA VAL A 120 0.72 -3.12 31.54
C VAL A 120 -0.68 -3.16 30.95
N ARG A 121 -1.64 -2.60 31.69
CA ARG A 121 -3.03 -2.50 31.26
C ARG A 121 -3.34 -1.06 30.89
N VAL A 122 -3.85 -0.85 29.69
CA VAL A 122 -4.20 0.47 29.16
C VAL A 122 -5.70 0.54 28.93
N THR A 123 -6.33 1.56 29.51
CA THR A 123 -7.75 1.83 29.35
C THR A 123 -7.97 3.28 28.91
N THR A 124 -9.13 3.57 28.35
CA THR A 124 -9.58 4.95 28.16
C THR A 124 -9.99 5.58 29.48
N THR A 125 -10.17 6.90 29.51
CA THR A 125 -10.68 7.61 30.70
C THR A 125 -12.08 7.16 31.11
N GLU A 126 -12.86 6.56 30.19
CA GLU A 126 -14.18 5.98 30.47
C GLU A 126 -14.09 4.53 30.98
N GLY A 127 -12.88 3.99 31.15
CA GLY A 127 -12.64 2.63 31.65
C GLY A 127 -12.70 1.51 30.61
N ARG A 128 -12.81 1.81 29.32
CA ARG A 128 -12.78 0.80 28.27
C ARG A 128 -11.35 0.28 28.09
N LEU A 129 -11.20 -1.04 28.01
CA LEU A 129 -9.90 -1.65 27.73
C LEU A 129 -9.44 -1.29 26.31
N VAL A 130 -8.26 -0.69 26.20
CA VAL A 130 -7.52 -0.55 24.96
C VAL A 130 -6.68 -1.80 24.76
N GLN A 131 -5.78 -2.13 25.71
CA GLN A 131 -4.99 -3.36 25.63
C GLN A 131 -4.41 -3.71 27.00
N GLU A 132 -4.12 -5.00 27.18
CA GLU A 132 -3.39 -5.52 28.31
C GLU A 132 -2.21 -6.35 27.81
N LEU A 133 -1.01 -5.95 28.21
CA LEU A 133 0.24 -6.61 27.91
C LEU A 133 0.72 -7.36 29.15
N VAL A 134 1.03 -8.65 29.00
CA VAL A 134 1.64 -9.47 30.07
C VAL A 134 3.01 -9.90 29.58
N PHE A 135 4.05 -9.46 30.26
CA PHE A 135 5.43 -9.80 29.95
C PHE A 135 5.82 -11.07 30.70
N LEU A 136 6.19 -12.08 29.91
CA LEU A 136 6.68 -13.37 30.41
C LEU A 136 8.14 -13.51 29.99
N ASP A 137 8.90 -14.41 30.64
CA ASP A 137 10.36 -14.54 30.42
C ASP A 137 10.77 -14.69 28.96
N SER A 138 9.94 -15.31 28.14
CA SER A 138 10.28 -15.60 26.75
C SER A 138 9.19 -15.23 25.76
N SER A 139 8.18 -14.47 26.17
CA SER A 139 7.07 -14.08 25.32
C SER A 139 6.35 -12.84 25.84
N LEU A 140 5.61 -12.19 24.96
CA LEU A 140 4.68 -11.12 25.28
C LEU A 140 3.26 -11.59 24.96
N SER A 141 2.39 -11.57 25.95
CA SER A 141 0.97 -11.87 25.79
C SER A 141 0.16 -10.58 25.74
N PHE A 142 -0.92 -10.59 24.96
CA PHE A 142 -1.84 -9.47 24.81
C PHE A 142 -3.28 -9.95 24.69
N SER A 143 -4.23 -9.09 25.05
CA SER A 143 -5.65 -9.44 25.04
C SER A 143 -6.22 -9.49 23.63
N LEU A 144 -7.03 -10.50 23.35
CA LEU A 144 -7.90 -10.58 22.18
C LEU A 144 -9.35 -10.51 22.65
N GLN A 145 -10.19 -9.86 21.85
CA GLN A 145 -11.62 -9.78 22.06
C GLN A 145 -12.35 -10.54 20.94
N ASP A 146 -13.68 -10.56 20.95
CA ASP A 146 -14.46 -11.38 19.99
C ASP A 146 -14.52 -10.82 18.57
N ALA A 147 -14.09 -9.59 18.37
CA ALA A 147 -14.05 -8.94 17.05
C ALA A 147 -12.87 -9.42 16.19
N PRO A 148 -12.99 -9.36 14.87
CA PRO A 148 -11.89 -9.69 13.97
C PRO A 148 -10.63 -8.87 14.23
N VAL A 149 -9.48 -9.50 14.00
CA VAL A 149 -8.17 -8.85 13.98
C VAL A 149 -7.71 -8.76 12.54
N LEU A 150 -7.47 -7.55 12.06
CA LEU A 150 -6.97 -7.22 10.73
C LEU A 150 -5.49 -6.84 10.77
N GLY A 151 -4.94 -6.50 9.61
CA GLY A 151 -3.55 -6.09 9.47
C GLY A 151 -2.60 -7.23 9.18
N LEU A 152 -1.46 -7.28 9.89
CA LEU A 152 -0.38 -8.25 9.71
C LEU A 152 0.23 -8.28 8.28
N GLY A 153 0.12 -7.17 7.55
CA GLY A 153 0.73 -6.99 6.23
C GLY A 153 0.03 -7.76 5.12
N GLU A 154 0.79 -7.97 4.06
CA GLU A 154 0.34 -8.62 2.84
C GLU A 154 0.42 -10.15 2.92
N GLY A 155 -0.38 -10.80 2.07
CA GLY A 155 -0.43 -12.25 1.93
C GLY A 155 -1.30 -12.93 2.98
N GLY A 156 -1.21 -14.24 3.02
CA GLY A 156 -1.99 -15.08 3.93
C GLY A 156 -1.18 -16.27 4.45
N HIS A 157 -1.87 -17.18 5.09
CA HIS A 157 -1.25 -18.42 5.58
C HIS A 157 -0.94 -19.37 4.42
N ARG A 158 0.05 -20.24 4.62
CA ARG A 158 0.23 -21.39 3.74
C ARG A 158 -0.85 -22.42 4.05
N PRO A 159 -1.34 -23.16 3.05
CA PRO A 159 -2.11 -24.35 3.33
C PRO A 159 -1.31 -25.30 4.22
N ASP A 160 -1.98 -26.04 5.09
CA ASP A 160 -1.35 -27.12 5.82
C ASP A 160 -0.77 -28.12 4.82
N PRO A 161 0.34 -28.81 5.18
CA PRO A 161 0.94 -29.83 4.30
C PRO A 161 -0.13 -30.84 3.82
N GLY A 162 -0.31 -30.93 2.49
CA GLY A 162 -1.38 -31.73 1.88
C GLY A 162 -2.77 -31.08 1.85
N GLY A 163 -2.94 -29.89 2.39
CA GLY A 163 -4.17 -29.11 2.31
C GLY A 163 -4.35 -28.44 0.95
N ASP A 164 -5.60 -28.36 0.51
CA ASP A 164 -5.98 -27.62 -0.72
C ASP A 164 -6.46 -26.22 -0.33
N TRP A 165 -5.65 -25.21 -0.59
CA TRP A 165 -5.98 -23.81 -0.27
C TRP A 165 -7.27 -23.33 -0.98
N ARG A 166 -7.64 -23.93 -2.12
CA ARG A 166 -8.87 -23.62 -2.84
C ARG A 166 -10.12 -23.93 -2.03
N LYS A 167 -10.04 -24.89 -1.13
CA LYS A 167 -11.13 -25.31 -0.23
C LYS A 167 -11.10 -24.61 1.13
N THR A 168 -10.02 -23.91 1.43
CA THR A 168 -9.88 -23.17 2.69
C THR A 168 -10.60 -21.82 2.59
N PRO A 169 -11.35 -21.38 3.61
CA PRO A 169 -11.92 -20.04 3.64
C PRO A 169 -10.86 -18.97 3.46
N VAL A 170 -11.20 -17.87 2.77
CA VAL A 170 -10.28 -16.74 2.60
C VAL A 170 -9.97 -16.12 3.96
N GLU A 171 -8.68 -15.89 4.20
CA GLU A 171 -8.19 -15.27 5.43
C GLU A 171 -8.37 -13.73 5.35
N PHE A 172 -9.41 -13.24 5.96
CA PHE A 172 -9.61 -11.81 6.23
C PHE A 172 -9.30 -11.50 7.70
N ASP A 173 -9.94 -12.22 8.61
CA ASP A 173 -9.64 -12.21 10.05
C ASP A 173 -8.36 -13.05 10.31
N ARG A 174 -7.38 -12.42 10.93
CA ARG A 174 -6.06 -13.02 11.19
C ARG A 174 -6.04 -13.98 12.38
N ARG A 175 -7.14 -14.08 13.15
CA ARG A 175 -7.24 -14.99 14.32
C ARG A 175 -7.31 -16.46 13.91
N GLY A 176 -7.15 -17.34 14.90
CA GLY A 176 -7.24 -18.78 14.75
C GLY A 176 -5.96 -19.43 14.21
N ARG A 177 -4.85 -18.68 14.06
CA ARG A 177 -3.62 -19.17 13.42
C ARG A 177 -2.37 -18.67 14.14
N MET A 178 -1.27 -19.39 13.92
CA MET A 178 0.08 -18.88 14.18
C MET A 178 0.52 -18.07 12.95
N GLN A 179 0.78 -16.78 13.13
CA GLN A 179 1.26 -15.87 12.11
C GLN A 179 2.79 -15.77 12.17
N ASP A 180 3.45 -16.17 11.10
CA ASP A 180 4.90 -16.07 10.96
C ASP A 180 5.27 -14.67 10.46
N MET A 181 6.24 -14.03 11.11
CA MET A 181 6.77 -12.73 10.72
C MET A 181 7.98 -12.83 9.77
N GLN A 182 8.15 -13.96 9.10
CA GLN A 182 9.15 -14.12 8.06
C GLN A 182 8.59 -13.78 6.67
N PRO A 183 9.26 -12.89 5.93
CA PRO A 183 8.95 -12.67 4.52
C PRO A 183 9.18 -13.95 3.70
N ARG A 184 8.33 -14.18 2.71
CA ARG A 184 8.49 -15.32 1.79
C ARG A 184 7.73 -15.13 0.49
N TRP A 185 8.16 -15.82 -0.54
CA TRP A 185 7.42 -16.02 -1.75
C TRP A 185 6.41 -17.17 -1.59
N GLN A 186 5.21 -17.01 -2.16
CA GLN A 186 4.19 -18.03 -2.34
C GLN A 186 3.61 -17.91 -3.74
N GLY A 187 3.38 -19.02 -4.42
CA GLY A 187 2.73 -19.10 -5.74
C GLY A 187 1.28 -19.59 -5.62
N ASP A 188 0.51 -19.03 -4.70
CA ASP A 188 -0.86 -19.44 -4.41
C ASP A 188 -1.85 -18.24 -4.48
N ALA A 189 -3.02 -18.38 -3.87
CA ALA A 189 -4.05 -17.35 -3.84
C ALA A 189 -3.61 -16.05 -3.16
N TYR A 190 -2.69 -16.13 -2.21
CA TYR A 190 -2.28 -15.00 -1.39
C TYR A 190 -1.02 -14.30 -1.93
N GLY A 191 -0.26 -14.98 -2.78
CA GLY A 191 0.98 -14.45 -3.35
C GLY A 191 2.11 -14.27 -2.34
N SER A 192 2.87 -13.19 -2.46
CA SER A 192 3.99 -12.90 -1.56
C SER A 192 3.52 -12.62 -0.13
N ARG A 193 4.32 -13.06 0.84
CA ARG A 193 4.12 -12.73 2.25
C ARG A 193 5.05 -11.59 2.66
N ASN A 194 4.48 -10.44 2.92
CA ASN A 194 5.14 -9.27 3.50
C ASN A 194 4.55 -9.00 4.88
N PRO A 195 5.04 -9.70 5.91
CA PRO A 195 4.46 -9.62 7.24
C PRO A 195 4.77 -8.26 7.89
N VAL A 196 3.79 -7.72 8.58
CA VAL A 196 3.91 -6.53 9.43
C VAL A 196 3.32 -6.85 10.77
N SER A 197 4.05 -6.60 11.84
CA SER A 197 3.62 -6.87 13.22
C SER A 197 2.63 -5.83 13.77
N LEU A 198 1.73 -5.33 12.91
CA LEU A 198 0.62 -4.45 13.26
C LEU A 198 -0.68 -5.25 13.26
N LEU A 199 -1.28 -5.37 14.44
CA LEU A 199 -2.58 -5.98 14.64
C LEU A 199 -3.62 -4.90 14.90
N VAL A 200 -4.78 -5.01 14.26
CA VAL A 200 -5.88 -4.07 14.39
C VAL A 200 -7.14 -4.81 14.79
N GLY A 201 -7.51 -4.71 16.06
CA GLY A 201 -8.79 -5.23 16.55
C GLY A 201 -9.93 -4.31 16.15
N THR A 202 -10.91 -4.86 15.40
CA THR A 202 -12.01 -4.06 14.86
C THR A 202 -13.01 -3.58 15.92
N ASP A 203 -12.78 -3.92 17.18
CA ASP A 203 -13.48 -3.44 18.38
C ASP A 203 -12.77 -2.24 19.05
N GLY A 204 -11.75 -1.68 18.40
CA GLY A 204 -11.24 -0.35 18.73
C GLY A 204 -9.91 -0.33 19.46
N TRP A 205 -9.01 -1.25 19.18
CA TRP A 205 -7.62 -1.22 19.62
C TRP A 205 -6.68 -1.55 18.45
N ALA A 206 -5.42 -1.13 18.55
CA ALA A 206 -4.37 -1.67 17.71
C ALA A 206 -3.07 -1.82 18.50
N LEU A 207 -2.21 -2.71 18.00
CA LEU A 207 -0.93 -3.05 18.61
C LEU A 207 0.10 -3.23 17.51
N PHE A 208 1.19 -2.47 17.59
CA PHE A 208 2.34 -2.63 16.71
C PHE A 208 3.57 -3.04 17.52
N ILE A 209 4.16 -4.19 17.17
CA ILE A 209 5.39 -4.69 17.78
C ILE A 209 6.56 -4.23 16.92
N ALA A 210 7.29 -3.20 17.37
CA ALA A 210 8.35 -2.57 16.60
C ALA A 210 9.63 -3.41 16.52
N SER A 211 9.79 -4.42 17.37
CA SER A 211 10.81 -5.48 17.28
C SER A 211 10.19 -6.77 16.71
N PRO A 212 10.02 -6.92 15.39
CA PRO A 212 9.05 -7.83 14.77
C PRO A 212 9.53 -9.26 14.62
N TRP A 213 10.77 -9.55 15.01
CA TRP A 213 11.40 -10.84 14.75
C TRP A 213 10.81 -11.94 15.64
N GLY A 214 9.91 -12.72 15.08
CA GLY A 214 9.25 -13.77 15.85
C GLY A 214 8.02 -14.34 15.14
N ARG A 215 7.09 -14.81 15.92
CA ARG A 215 5.79 -15.32 15.50
C ARG A 215 4.70 -14.76 16.40
N ILE A 216 3.52 -14.58 15.86
CA ILE A 216 2.35 -14.12 16.61
C ILE A 216 1.33 -15.27 16.63
N ASP A 217 1.08 -15.83 17.79
CA ASP A 217 0.08 -16.87 17.98
C ASP A 217 -1.28 -16.25 18.31
N LEU A 218 -2.25 -16.45 17.41
CA LEU A 218 -3.63 -15.95 17.52
C LEU A 218 -4.63 -17.11 17.57
N ARG A 219 -4.21 -18.31 17.95
CA ARG A 219 -5.08 -19.51 18.01
C ARG A 219 -6.00 -19.51 19.21
N ASP A 220 -5.58 -18.93 20.33
CA ASP A 220 -6.47 -18.71 21.46
C ASP A 220 -7.47 -17.58 21.16
N LYS A 221 -8.69 -17.71 21.67
CA LYS A 221 -9.77 -16.73 21.38
C LYS A 221 -9.62 -15.40 22.14
N HIS A 222 -8.99 -15.45 23.31
CA HIS A 222 -8.93 -14.31 24.24
C HIS A 222 -7.53 -13.76 24.43
N ARG A 223 -6.52 -14.46 23.87
CA ARG A 223 -5.12 -14.14 24.11
C ARG A 223 -4.27 -14.33 22.87
N GLY A 224 -3.62 -13.27 22.45
CA GLY A 224 -2.52 -13.33 21.50
C GLY A 224 -1.19 -13.44 22.22
N VAL A 225 -0.21 -14.10 21.59
CA VAL A 225 1.14 -14.25 22.15
C VAL A 225 2.17 -13.96 21.07
N PHE A 226 3.04 -13.01 21.31
CA PHE A 226 4.26 -12.81 20.52
C PHE A 226 5.38 -13.68 21.08
N LEU A 227 5.94 -14.52 20.22
CA LEU A 227 7.05 -15.41 20.48
C LEU A 227 8.29 -14.89 19.75
N PRO A 228 9.26 -14.26 20.45
CA PRO A 228 10.49 -13.78 19.83
C PRO A 228 11.23 -14.89 19.10
N TRP A 229 11.86 -14.51 18.00
CA TRP A 229 12.64 -15.43 17.18
C TRP A 229 13.85 -15.95 17.97
N LYS A 230 14.09 -17.26 17.85
CA LYS A 230 15.27 -17.91 18.41
C LYS A 230 16.01 -18.59 17.24
N PRO A 231 17.30 -18.33 17.05
CA PRO A 231 18.06 -18.94 15.97
C PRO A 231 18.16 -20.46 16.16
N THR A 232 18.00 -21.20 15.07
CA THR A 232 18.48 -22.59 14.98
C THR A 232 19.95 -22.58 14.59
N ALA A 233 20.67 -23.72 14.77
CA ALA A 233 22.05 -23.84 14.33
C ALA A 233 22.22 -23.53 12.82
N ARG A 234 21.24 -23.92 11.99
CA ARG A 234 21.22 -23.60 10.57
C ARG A 234 21.02 -22.12 10.29
N ASP A 235 20.16 -21.45 11.05
CA ASP A 235 19.90 -20.02 10.89
C ASP A 235 21.15 -19.21 11.28
N SER A 236 21.89 -19.61 12.32
CA SER A 236 23.15 -18.97 12.72
C SER A 236 24.19 -19.05 11.61
N VAL A 237 24.37 -20.22 10.99
CA VAL A 237 25.28 -20.37 9.84
C VAL A 237 24.87 -19.48 8.67
N GLN A 238 23.56 -19.37 8.38
CA GLN A 238 23.07 -18.51 7.32
C GLN A 238 23.30 -17.03 7.63
N GLN A 239 23.16 -16.62 8.89
CA GLN A 239 23.45 -15.25 9.33
C GLN A 239 24.93 -14.89 9.15
N ASP A 240 25.82 -15.80 9.52
CA ASP A 240 27.27 -15.60 9.41
C ASP A 240 27.75 -15.51 7.96
N GLN A 241 27.09 -16.23 7.04
CA GLN A 241 27.41 -16.20 5.62
C GLN A 241 26.83 -14.98 4.88
N GLY A 242 25.96 -14.21 5.56
CA GLY A 242 25.16 -13.15 4.95
C GLY A 242 24.06 -13.69 4.04
N ASN A 243 23.11 -12.81 3.70
CA ASN A 243 22.01 -13.14 2.77
C ASN A 243 22.47 -13.09 1.29
N GLN A 244 23.64 -13.63 0.98
CA GLN A 244 24.25 -13.54 -0.36
C GLN A 244 23.41 -14.31 -1.39
N GLY A 245 22.36 -13.68 -1.94
CA GLY A 245 21.74 -14.06 -3.20
C GLY A 245 21.27 -15.52 -3.36
N LEU A 246 21.18 -16.27 -2.28
CA LEU A 246 20.77 -17.66 -2.29
C LEU A 246 19.25 -17.74 -2.50
N VAL A 247 18.85 -18.26 -3.62
CA VAL A 247 17.46 -18.70 -3.85
C VAL A 247 17.05 -19.59 -2.67
N GLY A 248 16.11 -19.07 -1.84
CA GLY A 248 15.62 -19.77 -0.64
C GLY A 248 16.16 -19.23 0.70
N ALA A 249 16.95 -18.17 0.73
CA ALA A 249 17.27 -17.46 1.96
C ALA A 249 15.99 -16.93 2.63
N LYS A 250 15.95 -16.96 3.97
CA LYS A 250 14.71 -16.78 4.72
C LYS A 250 14.43 -15.34 5.16
N GLY A 251 15.17 -14.33 4.72
CA GLY A 251 15.04 -12.97 5.22
C GLY A 251 15.23 -12.89 6.76
N LEU A 252 16.24 -13.59 7.28
CA LEU A 252 16.49 -13.69 8.71
C LEU A 252 16.87 -12.33 9.30
N PRO A 253 16.64 -12.12 10.61
CA PRO A 253 17.10 -10.91 11.29
C PRO A 253 18.64 -10.82 11.22
N PRO A 254 19.21 -9.61 11.10
CA PRO A 254 20.65 -9.43 11.18
C PRO A 254 21.20 -10.02 12.49
N ALA A 255 22.43 -10.51 12.47
CA ALA A 255 23.09 -11.02 13.67
C ALA A 255 23.10 -9.93 14.77
N GLY A 256 22.74 -10.31 15.99
CA GLY A 256 22.66 -9.37 17.14
C GLY A 256 21.48 -8.39 17.13
N SER A 257 20.60 -8.40 16.12
CA SER A 257 19.44 -7.52 16.09
C SER A 257 18.27 -7.96 16.97
N VAL A 258 18.27 -9.22 17.40
CA VAL A 258 17.28 -9.77 18.34
C VAL A 258 17.90 -9.79 19.73
N ILE A 259 17.41 -8.92 20.61
CA ILE A 259 17.86 -8.82 22.01
C ILE A 259 16.86 -9.60 22.87
N PRO A 260 17.29 -10.66 23.56
CA PRO A 260 16.43 -11.40 24.47
C PRO A 260 15.81 -10.46 25.54
N GLY A 261 14.50 -10.57 25.71
CA GLY A 261 13.79 -9.75 26.71
C GLY A 261 13.51 -8.30 26.26
N LEU A 262 13.87 -7.90 25.06
CA LEU A 262 13.49 -6.61 24.49
C LEU A 262 12.11 -6.71 23.85
N TYR A 263 11.17 -5.91 24.35
CA TYR A 263 9.85 -5.71 23.79
C TYR A 263 9.62 -4.22 23.59
N ASP A 264 9.37 -3.80 22.35
CA ASP A 264 9.06 -2.42 22.01
C ASP A 264 7.73 -2.40 21.26
N VAL A 265 6.70 -1.84 21.91
CA VAL A 265 5.31 -2.01 21.50
C VAL A 265 4.59 -0.68 21.50
N PHE A 266 3.84 -0.41 20.44
CA PHE A 266 2.93 0.72 20.36
C PHE A 266 1.50 0.24 20.55
N LEU A 267 0.75 0.92 21.43
CA LEU A 267 -0.66 0.69 21.70
C LEU A 267 -1.47 1.88 21.22
N PHE A 268 -2.55 1.62 20.51
CA PHE A 268 -3.40 2.66 19.95
C PHE A 268 -4.85 2.51 20.44
N ASP A 269 -5.45 3.61 20.85
CA ASP A 269 -6.90 3.72 20.93
C ASP A 269 -7.45 3.88 19.51
N ALA A 270 -8.11 2.85 19.02
CA ALA A 270 -8.67 2.79 17.66
C ALA A 270 -10.21 2.80 17.69
N ARG A 271 -10.84 3.37 18.72
CA ARG A 271 -12.31 3.57 18.77
C ARG A 271 -12.78 4.36 17.55
N ASP A 272 -12.08 5.41 17.22
CA ASP A 272 -12.16 6.04 15.90
C ASP A 272 -11.00 5.51 15.05
N PRO A 273 -11.29 4.74 14.01
CA PRO A 273 -10.24 4.22 13.13
C PRO A 273 -9.37 5.31 12.49
N ALA A 274 -9.90 6.52 12.31
CA ALA A 274 -9.13 7.64 11.78
C ALA A 274 -8.00 8.07 12.72
N TRP A 275 -8.18 7.93 14.04
CA TRP A 275 -7.10 8.19 15.02
C TRP A 275 -5.92 7.23 14.82
N LEU A 276 -6.22 5.93 14.69
CA LEU A 276 -5.19 4.93 14.40
C LEU A 276 -4.41 5.28 13.14
N MET A 277 -5.11 5.59 12.04
CA MET A 277 -4.48 5.87 10.76
C MET A 277 -3.62 7.14 10.81
N ALA A 278 -4.08 8.17 11.50
CA ALA A 278 -3.33 9.41 11.70
C ALA A 278 -2.07 9.20 12.56
N ASP A 279 -2.19 8.46 13.67
CA ASP A 279 -1.04 8.15 14.53
C ASP A 279 -0.03 7.24 13.81
N LEU A 280 -0.49 6.25 13.02
CA LEU A 280 0.40 5.45 12.19
C LEU A 280 1.15 6.29 11.15
N ALA A 281 0.46 7.21 10.48
CA ALA A 281 1.10 8.12 9.51
C ALA A 281 2.13 9.04 10.20
N LEU A 282 1.83 9.50 11.42
CA LEU A 282 2.78 10.26 12.23
C LEU A 282 4.03 9.44 12.55
N LEU A 283 3.87 8.22 13.04
CA LEU A 283 4.97 7.37 13.50
C LEU A 283 5.81 6.80 12.36
N THR A 284 5.19 6.48 11.23
CA THR A 284 5.86 5.83 10.09
C THR A 284 6.29 6.81 8.99
N GLY A 285 5.91 8.06 9.13
CA GLY A 285 6.08 9.11 8.13
C GLY A 285 4.97 9.13 7.08
N PRO A 286 4.60 10.33 6.60
CA PRO A 286 3.51 10.50 5.64
C PRO A 286 3.82 9.83 4.30
N ALA A 287 2.82 9.23 3.69
CA ALA A 287 2.94 8.70 2.33
C ALA A 287 3.34 9.83 1.36
N VAL A 288 4.19 9.53 0.38
CA VAL A 288 4.51 10.49 -0.68
C VAL A 288 3.40 10.50 -1.74
N MET A 289 3.17 11.66 -2.35
CA MET A 289 2.24 11.75 -3.47
C MET A 289 2.82 11.00 -4.67
N PRO A 290 2.05 10.11 -5.32
CA PRO A 290 2.49 9.46 -6.55
C PRO A 290 2.50 10.46 -7.71
N PRO A 291 3.29 10.22 -8.77
CA PRO A 291 3.05 10.90 -10.03
C PRO A 291 1.67 10.49 -10.59
N LYS A 292 0.95 11.43 -11.21
CA LYS A 292 -0.43 11.17 -11.69
C LYS A 292 -0.52 9.99 -12.63
N TRP A 293 0.47 9.80 -13.51
CA TRP A 293 0.50 8.69 -14.46
C TRP A 293 0.46 7.30 -13.77
N ALA A 294 0.98 7.19 -12.55
CA ALA A 294 0.96 5.93 -11.80
C ALA A 294 -0.45 5.51 -11.35
N LEU A 295 -1.42 6.44 -11.38
CA LEU A 295 -2.83 6.15 -11.11
C LEU A 295 -3.60 5.73 -12.37
N GLY A 296 -3.01 5.84 -13.56
CA GLY A 296 -3.54 5.32 -14.81
C GLY A 296 -3.28 3.84 -15.00
N TYR A 297 -3.64 3.32 -16.17
CA TYR A 297 -3.42 1.93 -16.54
C TYR A 297 -1.98 1.68 -16.98
N MET A 298 -1.42 0.56 -16.54
CA MET A 298 -0.07 0.11 -16.89
C MET A 298 -0.14 -1.26 -17.58
N GLN A 299 0.48 -1.37 -18.73
CA GLN A 299 0.61 -2.62 -19.47
C GLN A 299 2.00 -3.22 -19.28
N SER A 300 2.07 -4.36 -18.63
CA SER A 300 3.32 -5.10 -18.52
C SER A 300 3.52 -6.04 -19.70
N HIS A 301 4.71 -6.00 -20.27
CA HIS A 301 5.12 -6.85 -21.38
C HIS A 301 6.08 -7.92 -20.87
N ARG A 302 5.60 -9.16 -20.77
CA ARG A 302 6.46 -10.26 -20.40
C ARG A 302 7.34 -10.73 -21.55
N THR A 303 6.82 -10.68 -22.76
CA THR A 303 7.57 -11.06 -23.97
C THR A 303 7.77 -9.85 -24.85
N LEU A 304 8.99 -9.73 -25.36
CA LEU A 304 9.38 -8.67 -26.29
C LEU A 304 9.96 -9.34 -27.54
N ARG A 305 9.31 -9.13 -28.69
CA ARG A 305 9.88 -9.57 -29.96
C ARG A 305 10.95 -8.57 -30.41
N ASP A 306 10.54 -7.32 -30.57
CA ASP A 306 11.35 -6.22 -31.05
C ASP A 306 10.67 -4.87 -30.75
N GLU A 307 11.36 -3.77 -31.01
CA GLU A 307 10.84 -2.41 -30.88
C GLU A 307 9.60 -2.13 -31.72
N THR A 308 9.48 -2.78 -32.89
CA THR A 308 8.32 -2.63 -33.77
C THR A 308 7.05 -3.15 -33.09
N GLN A 309 7.13 -4.30 -32.42
CA GLN A 309 6.02 -4.83 -31.64
C GLN A 309 5.68 -3.93 -30.45
N MET A 310 6.68 -3.39 -29.78
CA MET A 310 6.47 -2.49 -28.63
C MET A 310 5.65 -1.26 -29.04
N LEU A 311 6.02 -0.62 -30.14
CA LEU A 311 5.32 0.54 -30.69
C LEU A 311 3.91 0.17 -31.19
N ALA A 312 3.76 -0.93 -31.95
CA ALA A 312 2.48 -1.39 -32.49
C ALA A 312 1.44 -1.70 -31.40
N ILE A 313 1.87 -2.16 -30.21
CA ILE A 313 0.97 -2.38 -29.08
C ILE A 313 0.44 -1.04 -28.54
N VAL A 314 1.29 -0.03 -28.42
CA VAL A 314 0.87 1.31 -27.98
C VAL A 314 -0.03 1.96 -29.05
N ASP A 315 0.31 1.84 -30.33
CA ASP A 315 -0.55 2.29 -31.43
C ASP A 315 -1.96 1.65 -31.36
N SER A 316 -2.00 0.37 -30.95
CA SER A 316 -3.28 -0.34 -30.76
C SER A 316 -4.10 0.23 -29.61
N PHE A 317 -3.47 0.58 -28.49
CA PHE A 317 -4.16 1.28 -27.40
C PHE A 317 -4.78 2.59 -27.87
N ARG A 318 -4.02 3.40 -28.60
CA ARG A 318 -4.48 4.70 -29.11
C ARG A 318 -5.59 4.54 -30.15
N SER A 319 -5.43 3.62 -31.13
CA SER A 319 -6.46 3.39 -32.17
C SER A 319 -7.76 2.83 -31.62
N LYS A 320 -7.70 1.96 -30.60
CA LYS A 320 -8.85 1.41 -29.89
C LYS A 320 -9.45 2.39 -28.86
N LYS A 321 -8.77 3.50 -28.61
CA LYS A 321 -9.14 4.48 -27.60
C LYS A 321 -9.27 3.81 -26.21
N ILE A 322 -8.33 2.94 -25.87
CA ILE A 322 -8.17 2.37 -24.54
C ILE A 322 -7.06 3.16 -23.83
N PRO A 323 -7.34 3.81 -22.72
CA PRO A 323 -6.35 4.59 -22.00
C PRO A 323 -5.13 3.77 -21.55
N VAL A 324 -3.94 4.36 -21.60
CA VAL A 324 -2.72 3.78 -21.05
C VAL A 324 -1.70 4.88 -20.73
N ASP A 325 -1.07 4.79 -19.56
CA ASP A 325 -0.05 5.74 -19.12
C ASP A 325 1.36 5.17 -19.13
N ALA A 326 1.51 3.86 -18.93
CA ALA A 326 2.83 3.27 -18.85
C ALA A 326 2.89 1.86 -19.45
N VAL A 327 4.06 1.53 -19.95
CA VAL A 327 4.46 0.17 -20.31
C VAL A 327 5.59 -0.30 -19.41
N ILE A 328 5.58 -1.59 -19.05
CA ILE A 328 6.59 -2.19 -18.20
C ILE A 328 7.25 -3.33 -18.97
N TYR A 329 8.55 -3.25 -19.18
CA TYR A 329 9.30 -4.24 -19.95
C TYR A 329 10.15 -5.13 -19.03
N LEU A 330 9.94 -6.45 -19.12
CA LEU A 330 10.69 -7.42 -18.35
C LEU A 330 12.12 -7.57 -18.88
N GLY A 331 13.00 -7.94 -17.95
CA GLY A 331 14.39 -8.22 -18.28
C GLY A 331 14.60 -9.66 -18.79
N THR A 332 15.62 -9.85 -19.61
CA THR A 332 16.04 -11.15 -20.14
C THR A 332 16.42 -12.10 -19.00
N GLY A 333 15.95 -13.33 -19.07
CA GLY A 333 16.06 -14.35 -18.01
C GLY A 333 14.75 -14.64 -17.31
N PHE A 334 13.79 -13.66 -17.30
CA PHE A 334 12.37 -13.84 -16.97
C PHE A 334 11.53 -14.06 -18.23
N THR A 335 12.06 -13.67 -19.35
CA THR A 335 11.54 -13.89 -20.69
C THR A 335 12.73 -14.26 -21.59
N PRO A 336 12.51 -15.00 -22.69
CA PRO A 336 13.57 -15.32 -23.65
C PRO A 336 14.29 -14.08 -24.17
N ARG A 337 13.54 -13.02 -24.48
CA ARG A 337 14.05 -11.71 -24.86
C ARG A 337 13.40 -10.64 -24.00
N GLY A 338 14.19 -9.92 -23.26
CA GLY A 338 13.79 -8.78 -22.44
C GLY A 338 14.44 -7.50 -22.90
N TRP A 339 14.13 -6.40 -22.19
CA TRP A 339 14.66 -5.09 -22.54
C TRP A 339 16.19 -4.99 -22.45
N ASN A 340 16.83 -5.83 -21.61
CA ASN A 340 18.27 -5.83 -21.39
C ASN A 340 18.92 -7.11 -21.91
N THR A 341 20.23 -7.12 -21.98
CA THR A 341 21.04 -8.33 -22.01
C THR A 341 20.77 -9.15 -20.75
N PRO A 342 21.20 -10.43 -20.64
CA PRO A 342 20.79 -11.25 -19.49
C PRO A 342 20.93 -10.57 -18.13
N GLN A 343 19.87 -10.61 -17.32
CA GLN A 343 19.85 -10.06 -15.98
C GLN A 343 21.08 -10.51 -15.14
N PRO A 344 21.68 -9.64 -14.33
CA PRO A 344 21.24 -8.31 -13.90
C PRO A 344 21.77 -7.12 -14.73
N SER A 345 22.04 -7.27 -15.99
CA SER A 345 22.56 -6.22 -16.86
C SER A 345 21.68 -4.96 -16.91
N PHE A 346 22.34 -3.82 -17.04
CA PHE A 346 21.74 -2.51 -17.31
C PHE A 346 21.91 -2.05 -18.77
N ASP A 347 22.33 -2.95 -19.64
CA ASP A 347 22.52 -2.67 -21.08
C ASP A 347 21.30 -3.09 -21.87
N PHE A 348 20.81 -2.23 -22.74
CA PHE A 348 19.70 -2.58 -23.64
C PHE A 348 20.08 -3.76 -24.54
N ASN A 349 19.10 -4.62 -24.79
CA ASN A 349 19.27 -5.83 -25.58
C ASN A 349 19.24 -5.49 -27.08
N PRO A 350 20.35 -5.69 -27.83
CA PRO A 350 20.41 -5.39 -29.26
C PRO A 350 19.53 -6.34 -30.12
N GLU A 351 19.08 -7.47 -29.58
CA GLU A 351 18.13 -8.34 -30.27
C GLU A 351 16.70 -7.81 -30.22
N VAL A 352 16.42 -6.84 -29.34
CA VAL A 352 15.11 -6.19 -29.17
C VAL A 352 15.15 -4.78 -29.73
N PHE A 353 16.21 -4.04 -29.44
CA PHE A 353 16.41 -2.67 -29.89
C PHE A 353 17.40 -2.64 -31.05
N HIS A 354 16.89 -2.64 -32.28
CA HIS A 354 17.71 -2.57 -33.50
C HIS A 354 18.20 -1.15 -33.78
N HIS A 355 17.53 -0.13 -33.21
CA HIS A 355 17.92 1.26 -33.26
C HIS A 355 18.41 1.73 -31.88
N ASP A 356 18.89 2.97 -31.76
CA ASP A 356 19.23 3.54 -30.46
C ASP A 356 17.99 3.48 -29.56
N PRO A 357 18.07 2.81 -28.41
CA PRO A 357 16.95 2.73 -27.46
C PRO A 357 16.36 4.08 -27.09
N ALA A 358 17.18 5.14 -27.05
CA ALA A 358 16.69 6.48 -26.75
C ALA A 358 15.67 7.00 -27.78
N LEU A 359 15.78 6.62 -29.06
CA LEU A 359 14.82 6.99 -30.08
C LEU A 359 13.51 6.24 -29.90
N VAL A 360 13.59 4.93 -29.61
CA VAL A 360 12.40 4.08 -29.38
C VAL A 360 11.62 4.58 -28.16
N LEU A 361 12.32 4.92 -27.05
CA LEU A 361 11.70 5.45 -25.87
C LEU A 361 11.10 6.85 -26.11
N ALA A 362 11.75 7.67 -26.93
CA ALA A 362 11.21 8.97 -27.35
C ALA A 362 9.90 8.83 -28.16
N ASP A 363 9.79 7.82 -29.02
CA ASP A 363 8.56 7.53 -29.80
C ASP A 363 7.41 7.11 -28.84
N LEU A 364 7.70 6.33 -27.81
CA LEU A 364 6.72 5.99 -26.77
C LEU A 364 6.30 7.24 -25.97
N HIS A 365 7.25 8.12 -25.62
CA HIS A 365 6.97 9.39 -24.96
C HIS A 365 6.15 10.35 -25.84
N ALA A 366 6.38 10.35 -27.17
CA ALA A 366 5.57 11.13 -28.11
C ALA A 366 4.10 10.69 -28.10
N GLN A 367 3.83 9.43 -27.74
CA GLN A 367 2.50 8.90 -27.50
C GLN A 367 2.02 9.06 -26.03
N HIS A 368 2.75 9.82 -25.21
CA HIS A 368 2.46 10.05 -23.79
C HIS A 368 2.43 8.76 -22.96
N VAL A 369 3.32 7.82 -23.25
CA VAL A 369 3.46 6.56 -22.50
C VAL A 369 4.78 6.56 -21.76
N LYS A 370 4.76 6.28 -20.46
CA LYS A 370 5.93 6.14 -19.59
C LYS A 370 6.54 4.76 -19.72
N VAL A 371 7.85 4.67 -19.60
CA VAL A 371 8.59 3.41 -19.72
C VAL A 371 9.17 3.00 -18.37
N VAL A 372 8.76 1.82 -17.91
CA VAL A 372 9.24 1.22 -16.66
C VAL A 372 10.07 -0.01 -17.00
N LEU A 373 11.25 -0.11 -16.41
CA LEU A 373 12.16 -1.22 -16.66
C LEU A 373 12.24 -2.14 -15.44
N HIS A 374 12.03 -3.43 -15.68
CA HIS A 374 12.13 -4.47 -14.65
C HIS A 374 13.59 -4.79 -14.34
N ILE A 375 13.94 -4.81 -13.05
CA ILE A 375 15.29 -5.04 -12.55
C ILE A 375 15.24 -6.02 -11.38
N VAL A 376 16.26 -6.86 -11.25
CA VAL A 376 16.39 -7.81 -10.14
C VAL A 376 17.67 -7.56 -9.34
N PRO A 377 17.68 -7.89 -8.03
CA PRO A 377 18.83 -7.65 -7.16
C PRO A 377 19.88 -8.78 -7.21
N TRP A 378 19.98 -9.50 -8.32
CA TRP A 378 20.91 -10.64 -8.43
C TRP A 378 22.36 -10.17 -8.47
N ASP A 379 23.21 -10.93 -7.79
CA ASP A 379 24.66 -10.76 -7.82
C ASP A 379 25.25 -11.70 -8.88
N ARG A 380 25.30 -11.24 -10.11
CA ARG A 380 25.85 -11.97 -11.25
C ARG A 380 26.72 -11.06 -12.11
N ASN A 381 27.65 -11.65 -12.86
CA ASN A 381 28.44 -10.94 -13.89
C ASN A 381 29.27 -9.75 -13.36
N LYS A 382 29.74 -9.81 -12.10
CA LYS A 382 30.55 -8.76 -11.44
C LYS A 382 29.87 -7.38 -11.36
N LEU A 383 28.57 -7.32 -11.57
CA LEU A 383 27.82 -6.10 -11.31
C LEU A 383 27.72 -5.84 -9.80
N PRO A 384 27.73 -4.57 -9.37
CA PRO A 384 27.52 -4.24 -7.95
C PRO A 384 26.21 -4.86 -7.49
N SER A 385 26.28 -5.75 -6.51
CA SER A 385 25.07 -6.33 -5.96
C SER A 385 24.31 -5.31 -5.11
N LEU A 386 22.99 -5.43 -5.10
CA LEU A 386 22.19 -4.63 -4.17
C LEU A 386 22.53 -4.98 -2.71
N HIS A 387 22.96 -6.21 -2.44
CA HIS A 387 23.41 -6.65 -1.12
C HIS A 387 24.61 -5.89 -0.57
N GLY A 388 25.61 -5.63 -1.43
CA GLY A 388 26.76 -4.80 -1.04
C GLY A 388 26.44 -3.31 -0.91
N THR A 389 25.21 -2.91 -1.30
CA THR A 389 24.79 -1.52 -1.37
C THR A 389 23.80 -1.15 -0.27
N ILE A 390 23.00 -2.12 0.18
CA ILE A 390 22.02 -1.90 1.25
C ILE A 390 22.66 -2.28 2.58
N PRO A 391 22.81 -1.33 3.51
CA PRO A 391 23.28 -1.65 4.85
C PRO A 391 22.35 -2.64 5.52
N ALA A 392 22.91 -3.77 5.95
CA ALA A 392 22.15 -4.83 6.63
C ALA A 392 21.96 -4.54 8.12
N ALA A 393 22.72 -3.60 8.69
CA ALA A 393 22.81 -3.37 10.11
C ALA A 393 22.04 -2.11 10.57
N LYS A 394 21.72 -2.11 11.85
CA LYS A 394 21.09 -1.02 12.58
C LYS A 394 21.92 0.27 12.47
N GLY A 395 21.24 1.37 12.14
CA GLY A 395 21.83 2.70 12.17
C GLY A 395 22.77 3.04 11.03
N GLU A 396 23.10 2.08 10.16
CA GLU A 396 23.77 2.40 8.91
C GLU A 396 22.79 3.12 8.00
N LEU A 397 23.05 4.38 7.76
CA LEU A 397 22.37 5.13 6.70
C LEU A 397 22.80 4.55 5.35
N LEU A 398 21.92 4.62 4.36
CA LEU A 398 22.35 4.50 2.98
C LEU A 398 23.41 5.56 2.77
N ASP A 399 24.66 5.13 2.77
CA ASP A 399 25.75 6.06 2.51
C ASP A 399 25.62 6.54 1.06
N GLU A 400 25.86 7.82 0.88
CA GLU A 400 25.73 8.49 -0.42
C GLU A 400 26.62 7.83 -1.49
N GLY A 401 27.75 7.27 -1.10
CA GLY A 401 28.65 6.55 -1.99
C GLY A 401 28.07 5.22 -2.47
N HIS A 402 27.40 4.48 -1.61
CA HIS A 402 26.70 3.23 -1.98
C HIS A 402 25.50 3.49 -2.89
N ILE A 403 24.69 4.50 -2.58
CA ILE A 403 23.59 4.93 -3.44
C ILE A 403 24.14 5.31 -4.82
N GLN A 404 25.17 6.14 -4.87
CA GLN A 404 25.75 6.60 -6.13
C GLN A 404 26.33 5.47 -6.95
N ASN A 405 27.03 4.50 -6.35
CA ASN A 405 27.63 3.38 -7.07
C ASN A 405 26.60 2.47 -7.73
N TYR A 406 25.55 2.10 -7.01
CA TYR A 406 24.47 1.30 -7.56
C TYR A 406 23.61 2.14 -8.52
N TRP A 407 23.31 3.40 -8.15
CA TRP A 407 22.42 4.27 -8.90
C TRP A 407 23.00 4.76 -10.23
N LYS A 408 24.33 4.84 -10.38
CA LYS A 408 24.97 5.25 -11.63
C LYS A 408 24.50 4.48 -12.87
N GLN A 409 24.20 3.20 -12.71
CA GLN A 409 23.72 2.35 -13.80
C GLN A 409 22.30 2.73 -14.22
N HIS A 410 21.45 3.09 -13.26
CA HIS A 410 20.09 3.56 -13.50
C HIS A 410 20.07 4.92 -14.19
N ILE A 411 21.00 5.80 -13.87
CA ILE A 411 21.13 7.12 -14.50
C ILE A 411 21.30 7.00 -16.01
N ALA A 412 22.10 6.06 -16.48
CA ALA A 412 22.30 5.83 -17.90
C ALA A 412 20.99 5.42 -18.61
N LEU A 413 20.18 4.60 -17.95
CA LEU A 413 18.86 4.21 -18.47
C LEU A 413 17.88 5.39 -18.47
N MET A 414 17.83 6.18 -17.39
CA MET A 414 16.97 7.36 -17.30
C MET A 414 17.37 8.43 -18.32
N ASN A 415 18.64 8.62 -18.59
CA ASN A 415 19.13 9.52 -19.65
C ASN A 415 18.72 9.05 -21.06
N LYS A 416 18.45 7.76 -21.25
CA LYS A 416 17.91 7.21 -22.50
C LYS A 416 16.39 7.22 -22.56
N GLY A 417 15.71 7.62 -21.48
CA GLY A 417 14.26 7.79 -21.44
C GLY A 417 13.50 6.79 -20.56
N ALA A 418 14.16 5.96 -19.73
CA ALA A 418 13.47 5.20 -18.71
C ALA A 418 12.88 6.15 -17.66
N ASP A 419 11.60 6.06 -17.38
CA ASP A 419 10.90 6.92 -16.42
C ASP A 419 10.94 6.38 -14.99
N ALA A 420 10.94 5.05 -14.85
CA ALA A 420 10.82 4.39 -13.56
C ALA A 420 11.33 2.94 -13.60
N PHE A 421 11.33 2.30 -12.45
CA PHE A 421 11.84 0.94 -12.32
C PHE A 421 10.86 0.03 -11.59
N TRP A 422 10.91 -1.25 -11.95
CA TRP A 422 10.26 -2.33 -11.23
C TRP A 422 11.32 -3.23 -10.62
N PRO A 423 11.80 -2.93 -9.38
CA PRO A 423 12.72 -3.79 -8.64
C PRO A 423 11.99 -5.01 -8.10
N ASP A 424 12.01 -6.08 -8.88
CA ASP A 424 11.41 -7.37 -8.58
C ASP A 424 12.30 -8.24 -7.69
N GLU A 425 11.80 -9.38 -7.25
CA GLU A 425 12.46 -10.35 -6.37
C GLU A 425 12.99 -9.75 -5.04
N GLY A 426 13.98 -10.41 -4.42
CA GLY A 426 14.51 -10.01 -3.11
C GLY A 426 13.66 -10.57 -1.95
N ASP A 427 12.99 -11.71 -2.16
CA ASP A 427 12.21 -12.38 -1.12
C ASP A 427 13.08 -12.83 0.06
N TRP A 428 14.40 -12.96 -0.16
CA TRP A 428 15.41 -13.22 0.85
C TRP A 428 15.83 -12.00 1.66
N PHE A 429 15.46 -10.80 1.27
CA PHE A 429 15.75 -9.60 2.03
C PHE A 429 15.03 -9.62 3.37
N ASN A 430 15.75 -9.28 4.44
CA ASN A 430 15.15 -9.04 5.73
C ASN A 430 14.33 -7.73 5.75
N LEU A 431 13.63 -7.46 6.84
CA LEU A 431 12.74 -6.31 6.93
C LEU A 431 13.46 -4.96 6.81
N TYR A 432 14.72 -4.87 7.26
CA TYR A 432 15.53 -3.64 7.11
C TYR A 432 15.90 -3.40 5.65
N GLU A 433 16.41 -4.43 4.97
CA GLU A 433 16.79 -4.39 3.57
C GLU A 433 15.60 -4.03 2.67
N ARG A 434 14.40 -4.52 2.99
CA ARG A 434 13.18 -4.21 2.24
C ARG A 434 12.84 -2.73 2.29
N VAL A 435 12.86 -2.10 3.48
CA VAL A 435 12.61 -0.66 3.62
C VAL A 435 13.72 0.16 2.93
N ARG A 436 14.98 -0.26 3.09
CA ARG A 436 16.13 0.41 2.47
C ARG A 436 16.07 0.36 0.95
N ARG A 437 15.57 -0.73 0.37
CA ARG A 437 15.37 -0.83 -1.09
C ARG A 437 14.36 0.22 -1.60
N HIS A 438 13.24 0.41 -0.91
CA HIS A 438 12.31 1.50 -1.24
C HIS A 438 12.95 2.87 -1.12
N GLN A 439 13.71 3.08 -0.04
CA GLN A 439 14.45 4.32 0.17
C GLN A 439 15.43 4.60 -0.98
N LEU A 440 16.17 3.60 -1.43
CA LEU A 440 17.10 3.71 -2.56
C LEU A 440 16.39 4.16 -3.84
N TYR A 441 15.28 3.52 -4.20
CA TYR A 441 14.53 3.83 -5.42
C TYR A 441 13.70 5.12 -5.31
N TYR A 442 13.61 5.72 -4.13
CA TYR A 442 13.10 7.07 -3.94
C TYR A 442 14.22 8.11 -3.97
N GLN A 443 15.29 7.92 -3.19
CA GLN A 443 16.38 8.88 -3.04
C GLN A 443 17.28 8.93 -4.27
N GLY A 444 17.51 7.80 -4.94
CA GLY A 444 18.33 7.73 -6.15
C GLY A 444 17.82 8.68 -7.25
N PRO A 445 16.56 8.57 -7.71
CA PRO A 445 16.02 9.53 -8.66
C PRO A 445 16.07 10.98 -8.18
N VAL A 446 15.69 11.25 -6.93
CA VAL A 446 15.65 12.62 -6.37
C VAL A 446 17.04 13.25 -6.35
N SER A 447 18.08 12.47 -6.05
CA SER A 447 19.46 12.97 -6.02
C SER A 447 19.98 13.38 -7.40
N THR A 448 19.48 12.75 -8.46
CA THR A 448 19.94 12.98 -9.83
C THR A 448 19.00 13.90 -10.62
N PHE A 449 17.69 13.74 -10.40
CA PHE A 449 16.64 14.44 -11.10
C PHE A 449 15.65 15.06 -10.10
N PRO A 450 16.06 16.13 -9.36
CA PRO A 450 15.29 16.65 -8.22
C PRO A 450 13.90 17.17 -8.56
N ASN A 451 13.63 17.42 -9.85
CA ASN A 451 12.34 17.91 -10.32
C ASN A 451 11.38 16.77 -10.73
N ILE A 452 11.82 15.52 -10.66
CA ILE A 452 10.99 14.37 -11.04
C ILE A 452 10.45 13.71 -9.76
N ARG A 453 9.16 13.46 -9.73
CA ARG A 453 8.52 12.67 -8.68
C ARG A 453 8.79 11.20 -8.91
N PRO A 454 9.54 10.52 -8.03
CA PRO A 454 9.94 9.13 -8.23
C PRO A 454 8.74 8.18 -8.17
N TRP A 455 8.87 7.08 -8.89
CA TRP A 455 8.00 5.93 -8.78
C TRP A 455 8.77 4.64 -8.97
N SER A 456 8.42 3.61 -8.20
CA SER A 456 8.94 2.25 -8.38
C SER A 456 7.95 1.24 -7.82
N LEU A 457 7.87 0.06 -8.44
CA LEU A 457 7.00 -1.03 -8.03
C LEU A 457 7.83 -2.16 -7.44
N HIS A 458 7.56 -2.57 -6.22
CA HIS A 458 8.31 -3.59 -5.50
C HIS A 458 7.45 -4.80 -5.15
N ARG A 459 8.05 -6.00 -5.14
CA ARG A 459 7.37 -7.23 -4.66
C ARG A 459 7.26 -7.25 -3.15
N ASN A 460 8.17 -6.61 -2.44
CA ASN A 460 8.28 -6.75 -1.00
C ASN A 460 8.52 -5.42 -0.30
N GLY A 461 8.05 -5.37 0.93
CA GLY A 461 8.12 -4.19 1.76
C GLY A 461 7.93 -4.52 3.24
N TYR A 462 7.85 -3.47 4.04
CA TYR A 462 7.52 -3.49 5.45
C TYR A 462 6.80 -2.18 5.81
N LEU A 463 6.21 -2.08 7.00
CA LEU A 463 5.58 -0.84 7.46
C LEU A 463 6.55 0.35 7.33
N GLY A 464 6.04 1.51 6.91
CA GLY A 464 6.81 2.74 6.72
C GLY A 464 7.37 2.95 5.31
N ILE A 465 7.22 2.01 4.38
CA ILE A 465 7.66 2.19 2.98
C ILE A 465 6.89 3.29 2.25
N ALA A 466 5.69 3.64 2.72
CA ALA A 466 4.86 4.67 2.08
C ALA A 466 5.55 6.04 2.00
N ARG A 467 6.44 6.36 2.96
CA ARG A 467 7.27 7.58 2.92
C ARG A 467 8.35 7.57 1.85
N TRP A 468 8.58 6.41 1.22
CA TRP A 468 9.55 6.18 0.14
C TRP A 468 8.90 5.74 -1.18
N GLY A 469 7.64 6.10 -1.40
CA GLY A 469 6.89 5.70 -2.58
C GLY A 469 5.98 4.50 -2.35
N GLY A 470 6.48 3.42 -1.75
CA GLY A 470 5.70 2.32 -1.17
C GLY A 470 4.79 1.52 -2.11
N TRP A 471 4.97 1.57 -3.43
CA TRP A 471 4.17 0.79 -4.36
C TRP A 471 4.57 -0.67 -4.33
N ILE A 472 3.57 -1.54 -4.15
CA ILE A 472 3.77 -2.98 -4.04
C ILE A 472 2.64 -3.74 -4.71
N TRP A 473 2.92 -5.00 -5.10
CA TRP A 473 1.89 -5.91 -5.61
C TRP A 473 2.01 -7.26 -4.92
N SER A 474 0.94 -8.03 -4.97
CA SER A 474 0.85 -9.33 -4.28
C SER A 474 1.83 -10.41 -4.75
N GLY A 475 2.71 -10.11 -5.70
CA GLY A 475 3.64 -11.09 -6.26
C GLY A 475 2.94 -12.12 -7.16
N ASP A 476 3.52 -13.31 -7.22
CA ASP A 476 3.16 -14.35 -8.18
C ASP A 476 1.94 -15.14 -7.72
N THR A 477 0.74 -14.69 -8.03
CA THR A 477 -0.51 -15.37 -7.66
C THR A 477 -1.02 -16.33 -8.75
N GLU A 478 -1.83 -17.30 -8.38
CA GLU A 478 -2.46 -18.20 -9.32
C GLU A 478 -3.63 -17.53 -10.06
N SER A 479 -3.82 -17.84 -11.36
CA SER A 479 -4.95 -17.35 -12.15
C SER A 479 -6.20 -18.16 -11.85
N SER A 480 -6.89 -17.88 -10.72
CA SER A 480 -8.10 -18.60 -10.34
C SER A 480 -9.14 -17.69 -9.70
N TRP A 481 -10.40 -18.14 -9.70
CA TRP A 481 -11.52 -17.44 -9.05
C TRP A 481 -11.28 -17.30 -7.54
N LYS A 482 -10.74 -18.37 -6.92
CA LYS A 482 -10.40 -18.33 -5.49
C LYS A 482 -9.31 -17.32 -5.18
N THR A 483 -8.36 -17.14 -6.08
CA THR A 483 -7.33 -16.11 -5.94
C THR A 483 -7.94 -14.72 -6.04
N LEU A 484 -8.82 -14.46 -7.01
CA LEU A 484 -9.50 -13.17 -7.12
C LEU A 484 -10.28 -12.83 -5.83
N GLU A 485 -11.00 -13.80 -5.26
CA GLU A 485 -11.67 -13.64 -3.95
C GLU A 485 -10.65 -13.29 -2.84
N ALA A 486 -9.55 -14.03 -2.75
CA ALA A 486 -8.52 -13.82 -1.73
C ALA A 486 -7.83 -12.48 -1.86
N GLN A 487 -7.59 -11.99 -3.08
CA GLN A 487 -6.93 -10.73 -3.35
C GLN A 487 -7.70 -9.51 -2.82
N VAL A 488 -9.03 -9.60 -2.68
CA VAL A 488 -9.81 -8.54 -2.02
C VAL A 488 -9.41 -8.40 -0.56
N ALA A 489 -9.38 -9.51 0.18
CA ALA A 489 -8.97 -9.52 1.59
C ALA A 489 -7.49 -9.16 1.79
N VAL A 490 -6.61 -9.62 0.88
CA VAL A 490 -5.18 -9.26 0.87
C VAL A 490 -5.01 -7.76 0.69
N GLY A 491 -5.69 -7.16 -0.29
CA GLY A 491 -5.62 -5.73 -0.57
C GLY A 491 -6.08 -4.88 0.61
N ILE A 492 -7.16 -5.28 1.28
CA ILE A 492 -7.67 -4.58 2.47
C ILE A 492 -6.63 -4.63 3.61
N ASN A 493 -6.09 -5.80 3.94
CA ASN A 493 -5.12 -5.96 5.02
C ASN A 493 -3.77 -5.28 4.70
N SER A 494 -3.32 -5.36 3.45
CA SER A 494 -2.11 -4.67 2.98
C SER A 494 -2.25 -3.16 3.06
N SER A 495 -3.37 -2.63 2.61
CA SER A 495 -3.65 -1.20 2.61
C SER A 495 -3.73 -0.64 4.03
N LEU A 496 -4.23 -1.41 4.98
CA LEU A 496 -4.35 -1.03 6.40
C LEU A 496 -3.00 -1.03 7.13
N SER A 497 -2.08 -1.92 6.78
CA SER A 497 -0.92 -2.22 7.64
C SER A 497 0.45 -2.19 6.95
N LEU A 498 0.50 -2.04 5.63
CA LEU A 498 1.76 -2.09 4.89
C LEU A 498 1.96 -0.83 4.04
N SER A 499 1.07 -0.59 3.07
CA SER A 499 1.12 0.59 2.20
C SER A 499 -0.25 0.91 1.61
N PRO A 500 -0.60 2.19 1.45
CA PRO A 500 -1.81 2.60 0.74
C PRO A 500 -1.76 2.32 -0.78
N TYR A 501 -0.58 1.96 -1.32
CA TYR A 501 -0.34 1.78 -2.76
C TYR A 501 -0.12 0.31 -3.10
N TRP A 502 -1.19 -0.43 -3.16
CA TRP A 502 -1.19 -1.87 -3.40
C TRP A 502 -1.91 -2.23 -4.70
N GLY A 503 -1.60 -3.40 -5.26
CA GLY A 503 -2.33 -4.01 -6.37
C GLY A 503 -2.00 -5.48 -6.55
N SER A 504 -2.61 -6.11 -7.54
CA SER A 504 -2.32 -7.49 -7.95
C SER A 504 -2.15 -7.57 -9.47
N ASP A 505 -1.53 -8.63 -9.94
CA ASP A 505 -1.44 -8.92 -11.36
C ASP A 505 -2.83 -9.22 -11.90
N ILE A 506 -3.36 -8.35 -12.77
CA ILE A 506 -4.69 -8.52 -13.36
C ILE A 506 -4.73 -9.78 -14.20
N GLY A 507 -5.62 -10.70 -13.83
CA GLY A 507 -5.77 -12.01 -14.45
C GLY A 507 -4.94 -13.12 -13.79
N GLY A 508 -4.20 -12.80 -12.72
CA GLY A 508 -3.29 -13.69 -12.02
C GLY A 508 -1.99 -13.95 -12.77
N PHE A 509 -0.94 -14.32 -12.05
CA PHE A 509 0.39 -14.53 -12.60
C PHE A 509 0.56 -15.94 -13.20
N TYR A 510 0.36 -16.99 -12.38
CA TYR A 510 0.47 -18.38 -12.85
C TYR A 510 -0.81 -18.84 -13.55
N PRO A 511 -0.77 -19.12 -14.87
CA PRO A 511 -1.95 -19.55 -15.58
C PRO A 511 -2.35 -20.97 -15.18
N ASN A 512 -3.65 -21.23 -15.14
CA ASN A 512 -4.25 -22.55 -15.04
C ASN A 512 -5.51 -22.62 -15.93
N TRP A 513 -6.29 -23.70 -15.81
CA TRP A 513 -7.50 -23.91 -16.63
C TRP A 513 -8.62 -22.88 -16.36
N GLU A 514 -8.56 -22.13 -15.27
CA GLU A 514 -9.51 -21.07 -14.94
C GLU A 514 -9.18 -19.74 -15.62
N LYS A 515 -7.99 -19.62 -16.22
CA LYS A 515 -7.58 -18.40 -16.94
C LYS A 515 -8.39 -18.23 -18.22
N THR A 516 -9.52 -17.55 -18.08
CA THR A 516 -10.48 -17.26 -19.15
C THR A 516 -10.61 -15.76 -19.34
N GLY A 517 -11.21 -15.36 -20.46
CA GLY A 517 -11.56 -13.97 -20.69
C GLY A 517 -12.49 -13.41 -19.61
N GLU A 518 -13.42 -14.21 -19.11
CA GLU A 518 -14.31 -13.80 -18.01
C GLU A 518 -13.52 -13.51 -16.73
N LEU A 519 -12.62 -14.40 -16.31
CA LEU A 519 -11.78 -14.18 -15.13
C LEU A 519 -10.93 -12.91 -15.28
N TYR A 520 -10.33 -12.72 -16.47
CA TYR A 520 -9.54 -11.52 -16.77
C TYR A 520 -10.39 -10.25 -16.66
N ALA A 521 -11.59 -10.22 -17.25
CA ALA A 521 -12.49 -9.08 -17.18
C ALA A 521 -12.92 -8.77 -15.74
N ARG A 522 -13.27 -9.79 -14.96
CA ARG A 522 -13.62 -9.61 -13.53
C ARG A 522 -12.43 -9.10 -12.70
N TRP A 523 -11.23 -9.59 -12.98
CA TRP A 523 -10.03 -9.09 -12.33
C TRP A 523 -9.67 -7.66 -12.76
N PHE A 524 -9.92 -7.33 -14.04
CA PHE A 524 -9.73 -5.97 -14.53
C PHE A 524 -10.70 -4.97 -13.86
N GLN A 525 -11.95 -5.38 -13.65
CA GLN A 525 -12.94 -4.62 -12.89
C GLN A 525 -12.44 -4.33 -11.47
N PHE A 526 -11.96 -5.35 -10.76
CA PHE A 526 -11.35 -5.21 -9.45
C PHE A 526 -10.10 -4.32 -9.50
N GLY A 527 -9.20 -4.55 -10.46
CA GLY A 527 -7.98 -3.79 -10.66
C GLY A 527 -8.21 -2.30 -10.86
N ALA A 528 -9.30 -1.90 -11.53
CA ALA A 528 -9.68 -0.50 -11.71
C ALA A 528 -9.94 0.23 -10.37
N PHE A 529 -10.19 -0.52 -9.30
CA PHE A 529 -10.34 -0.05 -7.92
C PHE A 529 -9.24 -0.59 -6.99
N CYS A 530 -8.05 -0.81 -7.56
CA CYS A 530 -6.80 -0.96 -6.82
C CYS A 530 -5.91 0.26 -7.08
N PRO A 531 -5.10 0.72 -6.13
CA PRO A 531 -4.14 1.81 -6.38
C PRO A 531 -3.24 1.51 -7.57
N SER A 532 -2.57 0.36 -7.59
CA SER A 532 -1.78 -0.12 -8.74
C SER A 532 -2.69 -0.85 -9.73
N PHE A 533 -2.89 -0.23 -10.89
CA PHE A 533 -3.77 -0.72 -11.95
C PHE A 533 -2.93 -1.26 -13.11
N ARG A 534 -2.56 -2.55 -13.05
CA ARG A 534 -1.55 -3.13 -13.92
C ARG A 534 -1.92 -4.54 -14.39
N SER A 535 -1.92 -4.76 -15.69
CA SER A 535 -2.00 -6.09 -16.30
C SER A 535 -0.61 -6.74 -16.37
N HIS A 536 -0.49 -7.95 -15.83
CA HIS A 536 0.72 -8.75 -15.88
C HIS A 536 0.39 -10.24 -15.72
N GLY A 537 1.32 -11.11 -16.10
CA GLY A 537 1.18 -12.56 -15.90
C GLY A 537 2.38 -13.33 -16.43
N ARG A 538 2.58 -14.55 -15.92
CA ARG A 538 3.59 -15.50 -16.39
C ARG A 538 3.03 -16.33 -17.56
N THR A 539 2.47 -15.69 -18.52
CA THR A 539 2.18 -16.34 -19.78
C THR A 539 3.28 -16.01 -20.76
N THR A 540 3.45 -16.89 -21.67
CA THR A 540 4.31 -16.71 -22.82
C THR A 540 3.75 -15.68 -23.80
N MET A 541 2.62 -15.10 -23.46
CA MET A 541 1.92 -14.10 -24.26
C MET A 541 1.73 -12.83 -23.47
N THR A 542 1.79 -11.70 -24.15
CA THR A 542 1.36 -10.43 -23.60
C THR A 542 -0.17 -10.44 -23.50
N ILE A 543 -0.68 -10.27 -22.30
CA ILE A 543 -2.12 -10.21 -22.06
C ILE A 543 -2.57 -8.76 -22.23
N LEU A 544 -3.34 -8.51 -23.29
CA LEU A 544 -3.79 -7.19 -23.66
C LEU A 544 -5.29 -7.02 -23.36
N PRO A 545 -5.77 -5.78 -23.19
CA PRO A 545 -7.19 -5.49 -22.96
C PRO A 545 -8.15 -6.05 -24.01
N TRP A 546 -7.70 -6.27 -25.23
CA TRP A 546 -8.49 -6.82 -26.33
C TRP A 546 -8.26 -8.32 -26.56
N GLY A 547 -7.46 -8.97 -25.71
CA GLY A 547 -7.24 -10.41 -25.77
C GLY A 547 -5.78 -10.80 -25.92
N TRP A 548 -5.53 -12.08 -26.13
CA TRP A 548 -4.21 -12.70 -26.21
C TRP A 548 -4.08 -13.37 -27.55
N GLY A 549 -3.28 -12.80 -28.43
CA GLY A 549 -3.12 -13.33 -29.78
C GLY A 549 -2.23 -14.57 -29.85
N GLN A 550 -2.51 -15.45 -30.78
CA GLN A 550 -1.63 -16.59 -31.08
C GLN A 550 -0.25 -16.14 -31.59
N GLY A 551 -0.16 -14.96 -32.19
CA GLY A 551 1.10 -14.41 -32.72
C GLY A 551 2.16 -14.18 -31.66
N ASP A 552 1.75 -13.96 -30.43
CA ASP A 552 2.67 -13.78 -29.32
C ASP A 552 3.30 -15.10 -28.83
N ARG A 553 2.88 -16.24 -29.38
CA ARG A 553 3.45 -17.56 -29.06
C ARG A 553 4.76 -17.85 -29.81
N GLY A 554 4.98 -17.21 -30.95
CA GLY A 554 6.08 -17.60 -31.84
C GLY A 554 7.46 -17.51 -31.22
N ASP A 555 7.66 -16.54 -30.33
CA ASP A 555 8.96 -16.28 -29.72
C ASP A 555 9.30 -17.19 -28.54
N LEU A 556 8.41 -18.07 -28.16
CA LEU A 556 8.51 -18.91 -26.98
C LEU A 556 8.79 -20.37 -27.27
N GLU A 557 8.55 -20.78 -28.49
CA GLU A 557 8.97 -22.08 -28.97
C GLU A 557 10.49 -22.21 -29.01
N THR A 558 11.20 -21.09 -28.92
CA THR A 558 12.67 -21.01 -28.88
C THR A 558 13.27 -21.00 -27.48
N SER A 559 12.45 -20.99 -26.42
CA SER A 559 12.96 -21.07 -25.05
C SER A 559 13.68 -22.38 -24.78
N THR A 560 14.96 -22.29 -24.42
CA THR A 560 15.78 -23.44 -24.03
C THR A 560 15.45 -24.02 -22.64
N LYS A 561 14.52 -23.41 -21.91
CA LYS A 561 14.01 -23.95 -20.65
C LYS A 561 12.88 -24.95 -20.93
N PRO A 562 12.89 -26.11 -20.26
CA PRO A 562 11.87 -27.12 -20.53
C PRO A 562 10.48 -26.55 -20.28
N ALA A 563 9.72 -26.67 -21.26
CA ALA A 563 8.30 -26.75 -21.54
C ALA A 563 7.25 -26.40 -20.45
N SER A 564 7.60 -25.98 -19.23
CA SER A 564 6.62 -25.89 -18.15
C SER A 564 5.49 -24.87 -18.47
N ASP A 565 5.82 -23.70 -18.97
CA ASP A 565 4.80 -22.64 -19.17
C ASP A 565 4.04 -22.81 -20.50
N SER A 566 4.74 -23.13 -21.59
CA SER A 566 4.09 -23.37 -22.87
C SER A 566 3.23 -24.62 -22.87
N GLU A 567 3.62 -25.63 -22.14
CA GLU A 567 2.86 -26.87 -21.96
C GLU A 567 1.63 -26.71 -21.07
N ILE A 568 1.76 -25.93 -19.99
CA ILE A 568 0.62 -25.54 -19.15
C ILE A 568 -0.40 -24.72 -19.94
N ILE A 569 0.05 -23.78 -20.76
CA ILE A 569 -0.85 -22.95 -21.58
C ILE A 569 -1.52 -23.77 -22.68
N ARG A 570 -0.77 -24.61 -23.41
CA ARG A 570 -1.34 -25.48 -24.45
C ARG A 570 -2.40 -26.43 -23.92
N ARG A 571 -2.24 -26.92 -22.69
CA ARG A 571 -3.17 -27.89 -22.08
C ARG A 571 -4.36 -27.25 -21.39
N ASN A 572 -4.22 -26.03 -20.88
CA ASN A 572 -5.15 -25.50 -19.87
C ASN A 572 -5.90 -24.24 -20.31
N VAL A 573 -5.41 -23.47 -21.29
CA VAL A 573 -6.13 -22.28 -21.76
C VAL A 573 -6.76 -22.54 -23.12
N LEU A 574 -8.08 -22.45 -23.22
CA LEU A 574 -8.81 -22.61 -24.47
C LEU A 574 -8.44 -21.48 -25.44
N VAL A 575 -8.13 -21.84 -26.69
CA VAL A 575 -7.78 -20.86 -27.74
C VAL A 575 -8.90 -19.84 -27.95
N SER A 576 -10.17 -20.26 -27.83
CA SER A 576 -11.35 -19.38 -27.92
C SER A 576 -11.39 -18.30 -26.82
N GLU A 577 -10.80 -18.56 -25.66
CA GLU A 577 -10.75 -17.60 -24.56
C GLU A 577 -9.64 -16.56 -24.75
N MET A 578 -8.65 -16.86 -25.59
CA MET A 578 -7.50 -15.98 -25.82
C MET A 578 -7.86 -14.74 -26.67
N ASN A 579 -8.89 -14.82 -27.48
CA ASN A 579 -9.39 -13.74 -28.34
C ASN A 579 -10.90 -13.54 -28.18
N ASN A 580 -11.39 -13.55 -26.93
CA ASN A 580 -12.82 -13.40 -26.67
C ASN A 580 -13.25 -11.93 -26.94
N PRO A 581 -14.03 -11.65 -27.99
CA PRO A 581 -14.39 -10.28 -28.36
C PRO A 581 -15.31 -9.59 -27.34
N ARG A 582 -15.91 -10.32 -26.40
CA ARG A 582 -16.73 -9.73 -25.33
C ARG A 582 -15.91 -9.06 -24.24
N ILE A 583 -14.58 -9.27 -24.20
CA ILE A 583 -13.69 -8.75 -23.15
C ILE A 583 -13.38 -7.28 -23.37
N GLU A 584 -12.98 -6.90 -24.58
CA GLU A 584 -12.52 -5.55 -24.88
C GLU A 584 -13.51 -4.45 -24.44
N PRO A 585 -14.83 -4.55 -24.75
CA PRO A 585 -15.78 -3.52 -24.32
C PRO A 585 -15.90 -3.39 -22.79
N VAL A 586 -15.80 -4.52 -22.09
CA VAL A 586 -15.87 -4.53 -20.62
C VAL A 586 -14.61 -3.89 -20.01
N VAL A 587 -13.45 -4.30 -20.48
CA VAL A 587 -12.15 -3.77 -20.03
C VAL A 587 -12.07 -2.28 -20.31
N LYS A 588 -12.40 -1.84 -21.52
CA LYS A 588 -12.43 -0.42 -21.89
C LYS A 588 -13.36 0.40 -20.97
N LYS A 589 -14.56 -0.11 -20.67
CA LYS A 589 -15.51 0.56 -19.80
C LYS A 589 -14.92 0.86 -18.40
N TYR A 590 -14.19 -0.10 -17.81
CA TYR A 590 -13.60 0.07 -16.48
C TYR A 590 -12.29 0.85 -16.52
N ASP A 591 -11.56 0.76 -17.60
CA ASP A 591 -10.41 1.60 -17.84
C ASP A 591 -10.82 3.08 -17.96
N GLU A 592 -11.78 3.41 -18.80
CA GLU A 592 -12.34 4.76 -18.92
C GLU A 592 -12.89 5.26 -17.56
N LEU A 593 -13.58 4.41 -16.80
CA LEU A 593 -14.07 4.73 -15.46
C LEU A 593 -12.92 5.10 -14.50
N ARG A 594 -11.79 4.40 -14.59
CA ARG A 594 -10.59 4.73 -13.81
C ARG A 594 -10.08 6.14 -14.11
N TYR A 595 -10.10 6.55 -15.38
CA TYR A 595 -9.67 7.88 -15.80
C TYR A 595 -10.70 8.97 -15.49
N TRP A 596 -12.00 8.66 -15.50
CA TRP A 596 -13.01 9.58 -15.00
C TRP A 596 -12.80 9.90 -13.52
N LEU A 597 -12.46 8.90 -12.74
CA LEU A 597 -12.20 9.02 -11.30
C LEU A 597 -10.81 9.59 -10.97
N LEU A 598 -10.01 10.02 -11.95
CA LEU A 598 -8.65 10.51 -11.69
C LEU A 598 -8.58 11.63 -10.64
N PRO A 599 -9.42 12.67 -10.64
CA PRO A 599 -9.38 13.71 -9.61
C PRO A 599 -9.80 13.19 -8.23
N TYR A 600 -10.72 12.22 -8.17
CA TYR A 600 -11.08 11.52 -6.94
C TYR A 600 -9.91 10.68 -6.42
N ASN A 601 -9.32 9.85 -7.28
CA ASN A 601 -8.19 8.99 -6.95
C ASN A 601 -6.95 9.79 -6.50
N TYR A 602 -6.72 10.94 -7.11
CA TYR A 602 -5.59 11.79 -6.74
C TYR A 602 -5.80 12.47 -5.37
N SER A 603 -7.04 12.83 -5.06
CA SER A 603 -7.41 13.32 -3.73
C SER A 603 -7.31 12.22 -2.66
N LEU A 604 -7.59 10.95 -2.99
CA LEU A 604 -7.34 9.82 -2.09
C LEU A 604 -5.84 9.64 -1.79
N ALA A 605 -4.96 9.87 -2.77
CA ALA A 605 -3.51 9.88 -2.52
C ALA A 605 -3.12 10.98 -1.53
N TYR A 606 -3.73 12.16 -1.65
CA TYR A 606 -3.51 13.25 -0.70
C TYR A 606 -4.07 12.91 0.69
N GLU A 607 -5.22 12.26 0.77
CA GLU A 607 -5.79 11.78 2.05
C GLU A 607 -4.89 10.74 2.71
N ALA A 608 -4.33 9.80 1.93
CA ALA A 608 -3.34 8.85 2.42
C ALA A 608 -2.09 9.54 2.98
N ARG A 609 -1.62 10.59 2.29
CA ARG A 609 -0.51 11.42 2.77
C ARG A 609 -0.86 12.20 4.03
N ARG A 610 -2.05 12.80 4.10
CA ARG A 610 -2.45 13.75 5.14
C ARG A 610 -2.95 13.09 6.40
N GLN A 611 -3.64 11.97 6.28
CA GLN A 611 -4.38 11.29 7.35
C GLN A 611 -4.03 9.82 7.49
N GLY A 612 -3.15 9.29 6.65
CA GLY A 612 -2.83 7.86 6.62
C GLY A 612 -3.94 6.98 6.05
N MET A 613 -5.07 7.54 5.63
CA MET A 613 -6.23 6.77 5.16
C MET A 613 -5.94 6.11 3.80
N PRO A 614 -6.04 4.78 3.67
CA PRO A 614 -5.75 4.10 2.42
C PRO A 614 -6.83 4.31 1.36
N PHE A 615 -6.54 3.94 0.11
CA PHE A 615 -7.52 3.90 -0.98
C PHE A 615 -8.55 2.79 -0.77
N MET A 616 -8.05 1.55 -0.58
CA MET A 616 -8.88 0.38 -0.28
C MET A 616 -9.08 0.31 1.23
N ARG A 617 -10.34 0.41 1.67
CA ARG A 617 -10.68 0.49 3.09
C ARG A 617 -11.57 -0.66 3.50
N ALA A 618 -11.20 -1.38 4.57
CA ALA A 618 -12.17 -2.21 5.26
C ALA A 618 -13.42 -1.37 5.59
N LEU A 619 -14.61 -1.94 5.48
CA LEU A 619 -15.83 -1.23 5.86
C LEU A 619 -15.77 -0.69 7.29
N TRP A 620 -15.08 -1.41 8.16
CA TRP A 620 -14.80 -1.04 9.55
C TRP A 620 -14.23 0.39 9.70
N LEU A 621 -13.39 0.85 8.77
CA LEU A 621 -12.77 2.19 8.86
C LEU A 621 -13.78 3.35 8.90
N HIS A 622 -15.00 3.14 8.41
CA HIS A 622 -16.07 4.14 8.40
C HIS A 622 -17.35 3.67 9.09
N TYR A 623 -17.46 2.38 9.40
CA TYR A 623 -18.61 1.76 10.04
C TYR A 623 -18.18 0.90 11.21
N ALA A 624 -17.39 1.51 12.13
CA ALA A 624 -16.78 0.81 13.26
C ALA A 624 -17.80 0.20 14.23
N ASP A 625 -19.00 0.74 14.33
CA ASP A 625 -20.08 0.21 15.18
C ASP A 625 -20.92 -0.88 14.51
N ASP A 626 -20.73 -1.10 13.21
CA ASP A 626 -21.48 -2.12 12.46
C ASP A 626 -20.78 -3.48 12.57
N THR A 627 -21.42 -4.39 13.31
CA THR A 627 -20.88 -5.73 13.61
C THR A 627 -20.77 -6.63 12.38
N ILE A 628 -21.54 -6.36 11.30
CA ILE A 628 -21.44 -7.06 10.02
C ILE A 628 -20.26 -6.48 9.24
N ALA A 629 -20.19 -5.16 9.11
CA ALA A 629 -19.13 -4.46 8.38
C ALA A 629 -17.73 -4.82 8.88
N ARG A 630 -17.55 -5.01 10.18
CA ARG A 630 -16.28 -5.43 10.79
C ARG A 630 -15.73 -6.77 10.27
N ARG A 631 -16.61 -7.64 9.74
CA ARG A 631 -16.31 -9.04 9.39
C ARG A 631 -16.19 -9.28 7.90
N LEU A 632 -16.44 -8.25 7.08
CA LEU A 632 -16.51 -8.41 5.63
C LEU A 632 -15.16 -8.13 4.96
N GLY A 633 -14.63 -9.16 4.30
CA GLY A 633 -13.41 -9.11 3.50
C GLY A 633 -13.62 -9.38 2.02
N SER A 634 -14.88 -9.46 1.57
CA SER A 634 -15.26 -9.73 0.16
C SER A 634 -15.73 -8.48 -0.59
N GLU A 635 -15.74 -7.34 0.08
CA GLU A 635 -16.10 -6.02 -0.43
C GLU A 635 -15.40 -4.95 0.42
N TYR A 636 -15.24 -3.74 -0.12
CA TYR A 636 -14.48 -2.69 0.53
C TYR A 636 -14.95 -1.30 0.08
N LEU A 637 -14.53 -0.27 0.80
CA LEU A 637 -14.72 1.10 0.35
C LEU A 637 -13.50 1.57 -0.45
N TRP A 638 -13.75 2.24 -1.57
CA TRP A 638 -12.80 3.02 -2.33
C TRP A 638 -12.91 4.48 -1.91
N GLY A 639 -11.93 4.93 -1.12
CA GLY A 639 -12.11 6.11 -0.31
C GLY A 639 -13.21 5.91 0.75
N ARG A 640 -13.91 6.98 1.11
CA ARG A 640 -15.04 6.95 2.02
C ARG A 640 -16.38 6.70 1.31
N ASP A 641 -16.45 7.08 0.03
CA ASP A 641 -17.71 7.39 -0.62
C ASP A 641 -18.23 6.28 -1.55
N MET A 642 -17.37 5.34 -1.97
CA MET A 642 -17.75 4.30 -2.93
C MET A 642 -17.55 2.91 -2.32
N LEU A 643 -18.57 2.07 -2.32
CA LEU A 643 -18.50 0.65 -1.95
C LEU A 643 -18.30 -0.17 -3.22
N ILE A 644 -17.29 -1.03 -3.21
CA ILE A 644 -16.90 -1.90 -4.32
C ILE A 644 -17.10 -3.35 -3.90
N ALA A 645 -17.91 -4.08 -4.66
CA ALA A 645 -18.17 -5.50 -4.41
C ALA A 645 -17.76 -6.35 -5.63
N PRO A 646 -16.48 -6.78 -5.71
CA PRO A 646 -15.98 -7.59 -6.82
C PRO A 646 -16.78 -8.89 -6.99
N VAL A 647 -16.92 -9.33 -8.24
CA VAL A 647 -17.54 -10.59 -8.60
C VAL A 647 -16.44 -11.61 -8.84
N PHE A 648 -16.39 -12.64 -8.03
CA PHE A 648 -15.32 -13.66 -8.04
C PHE A 648 -15.86 -15.10 -8.21
N GLU A 649 -17.04 -15.23 -8.83
CA GLU A 649 -17.61 -16.52 -9.20
C GLU A 649 -17.81 -16.59 -10.72
N LYS A 650 -17.42 -17.74 -11.31
CA LYS A 650 -17.56 -17.97 -12.74
C LYS A 650 -19.02 -18.03 -13.12
N GLY A 651 -19.40 -17.30 -14.19
CA GLY A 651 -20.78 -17.29 -14.70
C GLY A 651 -21.78 -16.64 -13.78
N ALA A 652 -21.34 -15.85 -12.80
CA ALA A 652 -22.24 -15.19 -11.85
C ALA A 652 -23.26 -14.30 -12.56
N VAL A 653 -24.52 -14.47 -12.21
CA VAL A 653 -25.66 -13.62 -12.64
C VAL A 653 -26.19 -12.76 -11.49
N HIS A 654 -25.73 -13.03 -10.28
CA HIS A 654 -26.07 -12.28 -9.07
C HIS A 654 -24.82 -12.10 -8.20
N ARG A 655 -24.77 -11.00 -7.43
CA ARG A 655 -23.81 -10.75 -6.37
C ARG A 655 -24.54 -10.28 -5.13
N THR A 656 -24.43 -11.03 -4.05
CA THR A 656 -24.94 -10.63 -2.73
C THR A 656 -23.89 -9.85 -1.99
N LEU A 657 -24.24 -8.67 -1.47
CA LEU A 657 -23.35 -7.75 -0.77
C LEU A 657 -24.07 -7.06 0.37
N TYR A 658 -23.34 -6.51 1.31
CA TYR A 658 -23.87 -5.78 2.45
C TYR A 658 -23.72 -4.27 2.23
N LEU A 659 -24.80 -3.52 2.35
CA LEU A 659 -24.75 -2.06 2.42
C LEU A 659 -24.80 -1.64 3.89
N PRO A 660 -23.77 -1.00 4.45
CA PRO A 660 -23.80 -0.44 5.79
C PRO A 660 -24.93 0.59 5.97
N LYS A 661 -25.27 0.91 7.23
CA LYS A 661 -26.35 1.86 7.53
C LYS A 661 -26.18 3.18 6.79
N GLY A 662 -27.29 3.70 6.25
CA GLY A 662 -27.36 4.91 5.45
C GLY A 662 -28.12 4.66 4.14
N GLU A 663 -28.16 5.62 3.27
CA GLU A 663 -28.69 5.48 1.92
C GLU A 663 -27.54 5.38 0.93
N TRP A 664 -27.70 4.53 -0.07
CA TRP A 664 -26.70 4.24 -1.10
C TRP A 664 -27.30 4.33 -2.48
N TYR A 665 -26.55 4.76 -3.47
CA TYR A 665 -26.95 4.84 -4.86
C TYR A 665 -26.20 3.79 -5.68
N ASP A 666 -26.93 2.94 -6.41
CA ASP A 666 -26.32 2.05 -7.40
C ASP A 666 -25.66 2.91 -8.50
N TRP A 667 -24.36 2.77 -8.70
CA TRP A 667 -23.59 3.55 -9.66
C TRP A 667 -24.13 3.45 -11.09
N TRP A 668 -24.59 2.25 -11.47
CA TRP A 668 -25.00 1.95 -12.83
C TRP A 668 -26.41 2.44 -13.17
N THR A 669 -27.29 2.43 -12.21
CA THR A 669 -28.71 2.77 -12.41
C THR A 669 -29.09 4.10 -11.77
N ASN A 670 -28.24 4.64 -10.92
CA ASN A 670 -28.51 5.82 -10.10
C ASN A 670 -29.76 5.69 -9.20
N LYS A 671 -30.14 4.44 -8.88
CA LYS A 671 -31.29 4.19 -7.98
C LYS A 671 -30.83 4.17 -6.53
N PRO A 672 -31.54 4.86 -5.62
CA PRO A 672 -31.26 4.79 -4.19
C PRO A 672 -31.62 3.42 -3.62
N GLN A 673 -30.86 3.00 -2.62
CA GLN A 673 -31.01 1.76 -1.87
C GLN A 673 -30.79 2.02 -0.40
N PRO A 674 -31.69 1.64 0.51
CA PRO A 674 -31.44 1.73 1.94
C PRO A 674 -30.37 0.73 2.37
N GLY A 675 -29.46 1.17 3.22
CA GLY A 675 -28.43 0.33 3.83
C GLY A 675 -28.87 -0.33 5.14
N GLY A 676 -27.91 -0.83 5.92
CA GLY A 676 -28.10 -1.64 7.12
C GLY A 676 -28.57 -3.05 6.79
N ARG A 677 -28.33 -3.55 5.59
CA ARG A 677 -28.86 -4.84 5.12
C ARG A 677 -28.05 -5.48 4.01
N TRP A 678 -28.25 -6.78 3.85
CA TRP A 678 -27.82 -7.52 2.67
C TRP A 678 -28.76 -7.24 1.50
N ILE A 679 -28.16 -7.12 0.31
CA ILE A 679 -28.87 -7.01 -0.96
C ILE A 679 -28.28 -7.98 -1.96
N THR A 680 -29.09 -8.39 -2.94
CA THR A 680 -28.64 -9.16 -4.10
C THR A 680 -28.80 -8.29 -5.34
N ARG A 681 -27.68 -8.09 -6.06
CA ARG A 681 -27.62 -7.30 -7.29
C ARG A 681 -27.43 -8.23 -8.48
N ASP A 682 -28.32 -8.10 -9.47
CA ASP A 682 -28.14 -8.80 -10.75
C ASP A 682 -26.89 -8.27 -11.46
N VAL A 683 -26.08 -9.16 -11.97
CA VAL A 683 -24.85 -8.85 -12.68
C VAL A 683 -24.76 -9.60 -14.00
N ASP A 684 -24.14 -8.97 -14.97
CA ASP A 684 -23.60 -9.60 -16.16
C ASP A 684 -22.11 -9.34 -16.21
N LEU A 685 -21.43 -9.79 -17.26
CA LEU A 685 -19.97 -9.60 -17.36
C LEU A 685 -19.57 -8.13 -17.33
N SER A 686 -20.42 -7.20 -17.74
CA SER A 686 -20.14 -5.76 -17.78
C SER A 686 -20.40 -5.03 -16.46
N ILE A 687 -21.01 -5.70 -15.47
CA ILE A 687 -21.43 -5.10 -14.20
C ILE A 687 -20.67 -5.72 -13.02
N MET A 688 -19.88 -4.92 -12.34
CA MET A 688 -19.44 -5.11 -10.96
C MET A 688 -20.27 -4.17 -10.08
N PRO A 689 -20.91 -4.65 -9.00
CA PRO A 689 -21.66 -3.77 -8.11
C PRO A 689 -20.76 -2.69 -7.50
N ILE A 690 -21.19 -1.45 -7.69
CA ILE A 690 -20.58 -0.23 -7.13
C ILE A 690 -21.72 0.59 -6.55
N TYR A 691 -21.57 1.01 -5.31
CA TYR A 691 -22.55 1.85 -4.63
C TYR A 691 -21.88 3.11 -4.10
N VAL A 692 -22.58 4.24 -4.20
CA VAL A 692 -22.11 5.53 -3.68
C VAL A 692 -23.03 5.93 -2.53
N ARG A 693 -22.44 6.30 -1.39
CA ARG A 693 -23.24 6.73 -0.24
C ARG A 693 -23.93 8.06 -0.48
N ALA A 694 -25.08 8.27 0.16
CA ALA A 694 -25.69 9.60 0.26
C ALA A 694 -24.73 10.60 0.95
N GLY A 695 -24.76 11.84 0.53
CA GLY A 695 -23.82 12.90 0.95
C GLY A 695 -22.49 12.86 0.19
N ALA A 696 -22.24 11.91 -0.68
CA ALA A 696 -21.00 11.88 -1.47
C ALA A 696 -20.93 13.00 -2.51
N ILE A 697 -19.71 13.53 -2.69
CA ILE A 697 -19.37 14.50 -3.72
C ILE A 697 -18.20 13.93 -4.51
N LEU A 698 -18.46 13.37 -5.71
CA LEU A 698 -17.46 12.71 -6.52
C LEU A 698 -17.02 13.58 -7.70
N PRO A 699 -15.78 14.05 -7.76
CA PRO A 699 -15.25 14.74 -8.93
C PRO A 699 -14.92 13.72 -10.03
N LEU A 700 -15.43 13.94 -11.22
CA LEU A 700 -15.13 13.18 -12.43
C LEU A 700 -14.57 14.08 -13.51
N ASP A 701 -13.51 13.62 -14.16
CA ASP A 701 -12.99 14.23 -15.36
C ASP A 701 -13.57 13.59 -16.63
N PRO A 702 -13.50 14.28 -17.78
CA PRO A 702 -13.81 13.68 -19.07
C PRO A 702 -12.88 12.49 -19.38
N THR A 703 -13.31 11.62 -20.31
CA THR A 703 -12.49 10.51 -20.81
C THR A 703 -11.17 11.03 -21.38
N ARG A 704 -10.08 10.39 -20.99
CA ARG A 704 -8.71 10.68 -21.42
C ARG A 704 -8.04 9.42 -21.95
N GLN A 705 -7.03 9.59 -22.79
CA GLN A 705 -6.21 8.49 -23.25
C GLN A 705 -4.94 8.30 -22.40
N TYR A 706 -4.59 9.30 -21.60
CA TYR A 706 -3.49 9.29 -20.63
C TYR A 706 -3.75 10.39 -19.58
N THR A 707 -3.21 10.23 -18.39
CA THR A 707 -3.55 11.08 -17.22
C THR A 707 -3.17 12.55 -17.41
N SER A 708 -2.10 12.83 -18.15
CA SER A 708 -1.65 14.21 -18.45
C SER A 708 -2.35 14.85 -19.64
N GLN A 709 -3.31 14.15 -20.31
CA GLN A 709 -4.03 14.72 -21.44
C GLN A 709 -4.81 15.96 -21.03
N PRO A 710 -4.59 17.11 -21.67
CA PRO A 710 -5.42 18.28 -21.45
C PRO A 710 -6.88 17.99 -21.78
N VAL A 711 -7.78 18.43 -20.94
CA VAL A 711 -9.22 18.33 -21.17
C VAL A 711 -9.84 19.72 -21.18
N ASN A 712 -10.67 19.97 -22.20
CA ASN A 712 -11.38 21.24 -22.37
C ASN A 712 -12.73 21.25 -21.66
N GLU A 713 -13.29 20.06 -21.39
CA GLU A 713 -14.53 19.92 -20.66
C GLU A 713 -14.32 20.10 -19.17
N PRO A 714 -15.29 20.66 -18.43
CA PRO A 714 -15.16 20.84 -16.99
C PRO A 714 -15.20 19.54 -16.21
N THR A 715 -14.43 19.48 -15.12
CA THR A 715 -14.59 18.43 -14.09
C THR A 715 -16.02 18.51 -13.55
N THR A 716 -16.69 17.38 -13.45
CA THR A 716 -18.07 17.27 -12.97
C THR A 716 -18.09 16.76 -11.53
N PHE A 717 -18.65 17.53 -10.61
CA PHE A 717 -18.98 17.02 -9.29
C PHE A 717 -20.35 16.33 -9.33
N LEU A 718 -20.36 15.02 -9.08
CA LEU A 718 -21.59 14.27 -8.84
C LEU A 718 -21.96 14.39 -7.35
N VAL A 719 -23.09 15.00 -7.04
CA VAL A 719 -23.60 15.16 -5.68
C VAL A 719 -24.74 14.16 -5.46
N TYR A 720 -24.59 13.29 -4.47
CA TYR A 720 -25.56 12.27 -4.11
C TYR A 720 -26.36 12.72 -2.87
N PRO A 721 -27.60 13.18 -3.02
CA PRO A 721 -28.38 13.70 -1.91
C PRO A 721 -28.83 12.60 -0.94
N GLY A 722 -29.53 12.97 0.14
CA GLY A 722 -30.04 12.09 1.19
C GLY A 722 -29.25 12.16 2.50
N ALA A 723 -28.11 12.85 2.50
CA ALA A 723 -27.36 13.23 3.70
C ALA A 723 -26.45 14.42 3.39
N ASP A 724 -26.04 15.13 4.43
CA ASP A 724 -24.95 16.11 4.34
C ASP A 724 -23.63 15.42 4.00
N GLY A 725 -22.76 16.17 3.35
CA GLY A 725 -21.46 15.63 2.96
C GLY A 725 -20.38 16.67 2.78
N ASP A 726 -19.16 16.20 2.79
CA ASP A 726 -17.97 17.01 2.56
C ASP A 726 -16.97 16.27 1.69
N TYR A 727 -16.15 17.00 0.98
CA TYR A 727 -15.06 16.46 0.16
C TYR A 727 -13.98 17.50 -0.04
N THR A 728 -12.72 17.12 -0.05
CA THR A 728 -11.62 18.00 -0.41
C THR A 728 -10.98 17.56 -1.73
N LEU A 729 -11.18 18.35 -2.77
CA LEU A 729 -10.47 18.18 -4.04
C LEU A 729 -9.03 18.70 -3.87
N TYR A 730 -8.07 17.82 -4.14
CA TYR A 730 -6.65 18.16 -4.18
C TYR A 730 -6.13 18.07 -5.61
N ASP A 731 -5.30 19.03 -6.01
CA ASP A 731 -4.64 19.05 -7.31
C ASP A 731 -3.27 19.72 -7.24
N ASP A 732 -2.27 19.13 -7.90
CA ASP A 732 -0.93 19.68 -8.14
C ASP A 732 -0.48 19.38 -9.58
N ASP A 733 0.78 19.59 -9.92
CA ASP A 733 1.27 19.31 -11.28
C ASP A 733 1.34 17.80 -11.63
N GLY A 734 1.35 16.93 -10.62
CA GLY A 734 1.39 15.48 -10.79
C GLY A 734 2.73 14.89 -11.21
N ILE A 735 3.78 15.67 -11.31
CA ILE A 735 5.09 15.26 -11.86
C ILE A 735 6.29 15.71 -11.02
N SER A 736 6.19 16.82 -10.30
CA SER A 736 7.30 17.36 -9.50
C SER A 736 7.14 17.11 -8.01
N LEU A 737 8.17 17.45 -7.25
CA LEU A 737 8.14 17.46 -5.79
C LEU A 737 7.68 18.80 -5.19
N ASP A 738 7.24 19.74 -6.01
CA ASP A 738 6.85 21.09 -5.58
C ASP A 738 5.67 21.08 -4.61
N TYR A 739 4.86 20.02 -4.61
CA TYR A 739 3.79 19.83 -3.63
C TYR A 739 4.31 19.79 -2.18
N LEU A 740 5.57 19.41 -1.96
CA LEU A 740 6.22 19.44 -0.64
C LEU A 740 6.38 20.86 -0.11
N TYR A 741 6.40 21.83 -1.02
CA TYR A 741 6.54 23.26 -0.71
C TYR A 741 5.22 24.02 -0.87
N GLY A 742 4.09 23.29 -0.91
CA GLY A 742 2.76 23.89 -0.97
C GLY A 742 2.31 24.32 -2.37
N SER A 743 3.01 23.85 -3.42
CA SER A 743 2.62 24.13 -4.82
C SER A 743 1.44 23.25 -5.25
N ALA A 744 0.28 23.48 -4.64
CA ALA A 744 -0.93 22.70 -4.88
C ALA A 744 -2.19 23.55 -4.69
N THR A 745 -3.34 22.97 -4.98
CA THR A 745 -4.65 23.59 -4.80
C THR A 745 -5.54 22.65 -3.99
N TRP A 746 -6.27 23.22 -3.04
CA TRP A 746 -7.26 22.52 -2.22
C TRP A 746 -8.60 23.23 -2.31
N ILE A 747 -9.65 22.50 -2.63
CA ILE A 747 -11.02 23.03 -2.66
C ILE A 747 -11.85 22.15 -1.74
N HIS A 748 -12.34 22.72 -0.64
CA HIS A 748 -13.29 22.06 0.23
C HIS A 748 -14.70 22.28 -0.31
N CYS A 749 -15.40 21.19 -0.54
CA CYS A 749 -16.77 21.11 -1.00
C CYS A 749 -17.63 20.61 0.16
N VAL A 750 -18.72 21.32 0.49
CA VAL A 750 -19.67 20.93 1.54
C VAL A 750 -21.06 20.93 0.93
N TRP A 751 -21.75 19.80 1.03
CA TRP A 751 -23.12 19.63 0.62
C TRP A 751 -24.06 19.73 1.82
N ASP A 752 -24.95 20.72 1.79
CA ASP A 752 -26.09 20.83 2.70
C ASP A 752 -27.31 20.19 2.04
N ASP A 753 -27.68 19.02 2.50
CA ASP A 753 -28.78 18.25 1.90
C ASP A 753 -30.14 18.85 2.21
N THR A 754 -30.29 19.51 3.34
CA THR A 754 -31.57 20.14 3.74
C THR A 754 -31.92 21.29 2.81
N HIS A 755 -30.96 22.17 2.51
CA HIS A 755 -31.15 23.34 1.68
C HIS A 755 -30.84 23.08 0.20
N LYS A 756 -30.29 21.90 -0.16
CA LYS A 756 -29.83 21.54 -1.50
C LYS A 756 -28.79 22.52 -2.04
N VAL A 757 -27.80 22.81 -1.22
CA VAL A 757 -26.74 23.78 -1.50
C VAL A 757 -25.37 23.13 -1.44
N LEU A 758 -24.55 23.38 -2.47
CA LEU A 758 -23.14 23.02 -2.49
C LEU A 758 -22.29 24.27 -2.27
N HIS A 759 -21.48 24.25 -1.22
CA HIS A 759 -20.47 25.28 -0.92
C HIS A 759 -19.09 24.82 -1.37
N LEU A 760 -18.37 25.66 -2.10
CA LEU A 760 -16.96 25.45 -2.45
C LEU A 760 -16.13 26.56 -1.84
N SER A 761 -15.03 26.21 -1.17
CA SER A 761 -14.13 27.19 -0.56
C SER A 761 -12.66 26.78 -0.70
N PRO A 762 -11.70 27.72 -0.78
CA PRO A 762 -10.28 27.42 -0.67
C PRO A 762 -9.98 26.78 0.69
N ALA A 763 -9.15 25.74 0.71
CA ALA A 763 -8.86 24.96 1.92
C ALA A 763 -7.39 24.59 2.06
N ALA A 764 -6.46 25.47 1.68
CA ALA A 764 -5.05 25.22 1.87
C ALA A 764 -4.73 24.96 3.35
N PRO A 765 -3.90 23.95 3.68
CA PRO A 765 -3.44 23.73 5.04
C PRO A 765 -2.70 24.94 5.61
N ALA A 766 -2.63 25.05 6.93
CA ALA A 766 -1.89 26.14 7.59
C ALA A 766 -0.45 26.22 7.09
N GLY A 767 0.02 27.42 6.79
CA GLY A 767 1.34 27.67 6.22
C GLY A 767 1.44 27.57 4.70
N TYR A 768 0.38 27.15 4.01
CA TYR A 768 0.30 27.12 2.55
C TYR A 768 -0.77 28.04 2.01
N SER A 769 -0.63 28.42 0.75
CA SER A 769 -1.65 29.17 0.01
C SER A 769 -2.06 28.39 -1.23
N ASN A 770 -3.35 28.36 -1.53
CA ASN A 770 -3.78 27.80 -2.81
C ASN A 770 -3.10 28.52 -3.98
N LYS A 771 -2.63 27.76 -4.96
CA LYS A 771 -2.33 28.35 -6.26
C LYS A 771 -3.60 28.99 -6.81
N PRO A 772 -3.49 30.17 -7.45
CA PRO A 772 -4.62 30.76 -8.12
C PRO A 772 -5.23 29.78 -9.10
N MET A 773 -6.48 29.44 -8.89
CA MET A 773 -7.20 28.51 -9.77
C MET A 773 -8.40 29.25 -10.37
N GLN A 774 -8.46 29.28 -11.69
CA GLN A 774 -9.67 29.62 -12.41
C GLN A 774 -10.08 28.42 -13.23
N ARG A 775 -11.18 27.78 -12.87
CA ARG A 775 -11.64 26.55 -13.50
C ARG A 775 -13.15 26.50 -13.53
N THR A 776 -13.70 26.06 -14.61
CA THR A 776 -15.14 25.77 -14.68
C THR A 776 -15.38 24.39 -14.09
N PHE A 777 -16.36 24.29 -13.21
CA PHE A 777 -16.89 23.02 -12.70
C PHE A 777 -18.33 22.87 -13.15
N ARG A 778 -18.69 21.65 -13.48
CA ARG A 778 -20.07 21.23 -13.65
C ARG A 778 -20.51 20.49 -12.37
N ILE A 779 -21.66 20.85 -11.82
CA ILE A 779 -22.25 20.15 -10.69
C ILE A 779 -23.51 19.44 -11.18
N ARG A 780 -23.64 18.17 -10.86
CA ARG A 780 -24.79 17.36 -11.18
C ARG A 780 -25.39 16.75 -9.92
N LEU A 781 -26.65 17.10 -9.63
CA LEU A 781 -27.42 16.50 -8.54
C LEU A 781 -27.99 15.18 -9.02
N MET A 782 -27.60 14.07 -8.39
CA MET A 782 -27.85 12.75 -8.93
C MET A 782 -29.31 12.29 -8.82
N SER A 783 -30.09 12.76 -7.84
CA SER A 783 -31.51 12.41 -7.68
C SER A 783 -32.39 12.99 -8.80
N SER A 784 -32.18 14.23 -9.17
CA SER A 784 -32.98 14.94 -10.17
C SER A 784 -32.33 15.00 -11.55
N GLY A 785 -31.00 14.77 -11.60
CA GLY A 785 -30.20 14.99 -12.81
C GLY A 785 -29.97 16.46 -13.15
N ALA A 786 -30.39 17.40 -12.28
CA ALA A 786 -30.17 18.84 -12.45
C ALA A 786 -28.67 19.16 -12.56
N LYS A 787 -28.32 20.08 -13.46
CA LYS A 787 -26.93 20.44 -13.75
C LYS A 787 -26.78 21.96 -13.65
N LYS A 788 -25.64 22.38 -13.06
CA LYS A 788 -25.20 23.77 -13.06
C LYS A 788 -23.74 23.86 -13.41
N GLU A 789 -23.34 24.86 -14.14
CA GLU A 789 -21.92 25.17 -14.40
C GLU A 789 -21.55 26.46 -13.66
N ILE A 790 -20.38 26.44 -13.06
CA ILE A 790 -19.84 27.59 -12.32
C ILE A 790 -18.40 27.85 -12.73
N ALA A 791 -18.06 29.14 -12.86
CA ALA A 791 -16.67 29.58 -12.98
C ALA A 791 -16.10 29.81 -11.58
N TYR A 792 -15.39 28.85 -11.05
CA TYR A 792 -14.71 28.97 -9.77
C TYR A 792 -13.45 29.82 -9.92
N LYS A 793 -13.32 30.84 -9.09
CA LYS A 793 -12.24 31.84 -9.13
C LYS A 793 -11.36 31.83 -7.88
N GLY A 794 -11.23 30.69 -7.21
CA GLY A 794 -10.39 30.55 -6.01
C GLY A 794 -10.95 31.23 -4.75
N ARG A 795 -12.26 31.48 -4.68
CA ARG A 795 -12.96 32.08 -3.52
C ARG A 795 -14.25 31.33 -3.21
N ALA A 796 -14.74 31.51 -2.00
CA ALA A 796 -15.99 30.89 -1.58
C ALA A 796 -17.11 31.16 -2.62
N THR A 797 -17.76 30.06 -3.01
CA THR A 797 -18.80 30.05 -4.05
C THR A 797 -19.89 29.08 -3.60
N THR A 798 -21.16 29.49 -3.81
CA THR A 798 -22.32 28.69 -3.42
C THR A 798 -23.14 28.33 -4.66
N VAL A 799 -23.67 27.10 -4.70
CA VAL A 799 -24.50 26.58 -5.80
C VAL A 799 -25.77 25.99 -5.19
N GLU A 800 -26.90 26.61 -5.41
CA GLU A 800 -28.23 26.15 -4.93
C GLU A 800 -28.90 25.28 -6.00
N PHE A 801 -29.71 24.28 -5.63
CA PHE A 801 -30.44 23.39 -6.56
C PHE A 801 -31.95 23.38 -6.31
#